data_6f1698cef3b2415faa566236af29205c
#
_entry.id   6f1698cef3b2415faa566236af29205c
#
_cell.length_a   1.000
_cell.length_b   1.000
_cell.length_c   1.000
_cell.angle_alpha   90.00
_cell.angle_beta   90.00
_cell.angle_gamma   90.00
#
_symmetry.space_group_name_H-M   'P 1'
#
loop_
_entity.id
_entity.type
_entity.pdbx_description
1 polymer ?
#
loop_
_entity_poly.entity_id
_entity_poly.type
_entity_poly.pdbx_seq_one_letter_code
_entity_poly.pdbx_strand_id
1 'polypeptide(L)'
;MNAANPHTDALEQCLTFVAARLELPVSEAAIRAQRVGANTPLTPDGFIDAAERHGMVAALGEHALATLGNSLLPAVALLKNGRAVVIIERIDDKRFALFDPALGKQPVETALSALQAEYIGHLIAVRARYRPVTLNSEPAIQGGHWFWSALSSNRWVYTQVVIAAALTNFLGLATSLFIMVVYDRVLPNEAIESLVALTVGVSIALLFDFAVKTLRQLFIERAGQEADLRMGRRIFDHVLNLQMSAKRGSTGGFANTLREFESLRDFFASASLVALVDLPFIFLFIGVIYLIGGPLFMVPLIAVPLVLLIGLAVQPFLKRLSGQAFEESRSKQGVLIEAVAGLETIKASGAAPMIRQRWEESVQQQSNVGRKGRAIQQFALNATAFAQQAAQVSIVVYGVFLVGDGVISMGAMIACVILTGRALAPLAQLAQTMTRINQARTSYRALDQLMNMPSERPAGRHYLSRSSLEGKISLQDVSFRYPEQTTAALANINLTIEPGEKVALLGRVGSGKSTLARLLLGIYPPEKGAVLVDDTDIRQIDPADLRHNIGSVLQEAWLFSGTVRQNIAIGAHHPTDEQILQAAKLAGAHDFIARHPQGYDMPIGERGEGLSGGQRQLICLARALLGAPPMLLMDEPTSAMDIQTEKEVISRLKAASQSQTLVVVTHRTSLLALVDRVIIVDQGKIIADGPKTQVMRPVEAAPHRAREGAAL
;
A
#
# COMPACT_ATOMS: atom_id res chain seq x y z
N MET A 1 -28.04 -34.49 0.51
CA MET A 1 -28.45 -33.08 0.49
C MET A 1 -27.43 -32.35 1.36
N ASN A 2 -26.36 -31.80 0.75
CA ASN A 2 -25.38 -30.98 1.45
C ASN A 2 -26.02 -29.60 1.68
N ALA A 3 -26.24 -29.23 2.92
CA ALA A 3 -26.71 -27.93 3.30
C ALA A 3 -25.66 -26.90 2.82
N ALA A 4 -26.09 -25.93 2.00
CA ALA A 4 -25.28 -24.83 1.54
C ALA A 4 -24.73 -24.06 2.75
N ASN A 5 -23.42 -23.89 2.76
CA ASN A 5 -22.69 -23.16 3.81
C ASN A 5 -23.17 -21.67 3.81
N PRO A 6 -23.80 -21.14 4.88
CA PRO A 6 -24.46 -19.83 4.85
C PRO A 6 -23.48 -18.62 4.81
N HIS A 7 -22.18 -18.85 4.69
CA HIS A 7 -21.14 -17.81 4.73
C HIS A 7 -20.32 -17.66 3.45
N THR A 8 -20.73 -18.30 2.34
CA THR A 8 -20.03 -18.11 1.06
C THR A 8 -20.45 -16.80 0.43
N ASP A 9 -19.46 -15.97 0.06
CA ASP A 9 -19.67 -14.70 -0.61
C ASP A 9 -20.23 -14.92 -2.03
N ALA A 10 -21.51 -14.69 -2.21
CA ALA A 10 -22.22 -14.93 -3.47
C ALA A 10 -21.60 -14.16 -4.64
N LEU A 11 -21.14 -12.92 -4.42
CA LEU A 11 -20.51 -12.09 -5.45
C LEU A 11 -19.14 -12.63 -5.86
N GLU A 12 -18.37 -13.18 -4.93
CA GLU A 12 -17.07 -13.78 -5.22
C GLU A 12 -17.21 -15.05 -6.08
N GLN A 13 -18.18 -15.90 -5.74
CA GLN A 13 -18.49 -17.09 -6.55
C GLN A 13 -19.03 -16.72 -7.93
N CYS A 14 -19.85 -15.68 -8.02
CA CYS A 14 -20.29 -15.15 -9.31
C CYS A 14 -19.10 -14.64 -10.15
N LEU A 15 -18.13 -13.95 -9.54
CA LEU A 15 -16.95 -13.47 -10.24
C LEU A 15 -16.08 -14.61 -10.76
N THR A 16 -15.85 -15.62 -9.92
CA THR A 16 -15.09 -16.83 -10.33
C THR A 16 -15.77 -17.58 -11.47
N PHE A 17 -17.10 -17.73 -11.39
CA PHE A 17 -17.87 -18.38 -12.44
C PHE A 17 -17.84 -17.61 -13.77
N VAL A 18 -18.01 -16.29 -13.73
CA VAL A 18 -17.93 -15.43 -14.91
C VAL A 18 -16.53 -15.46 -15.51
N ALA A 19 -15.48 -15.41 -14.69
CA ALA A 19 -14.09 -15.50 -15.15
C ALA A 19 -13.83 -16.83 -15.87
N ALA A 20 -14.28 -17.97 -15.29
CA ALA A 20 -14.17 -19.27 -15.92
C ALA A 20 -14.93 -19.33 -17.28
N ARG A 21 -16.11 -18.71 -17.36
CA ARG A 21 -16.91 -18.63 -18.60
C ARG A 21 -16.24 -17.78 -19.68
N LEU A 22 -15.48 -16.77 -19.29
CA LEU A 22 -14.70 -15.92 -20.17
C LEU A 22 -13.30 -16.48 -20.48
N GLU A 23 -13.02 -17.73 -20.10
CA GLU A 23 -11.74 -18.43 -20.27
C GLU A 23 -10.55 -17.71 -19.62
N LEU A 24 -10.81 -16.95 -18.54
CA LEU A 24 -9.78 -16.25 -17.77
C LEU A 24 -9.37 -17.11 -16.57
N PRO A 25 -8.07 -17.39 -16.39
CA PRO A 25 -7.56 -18.19 -15.29
C PRO A 25 -7.58 -17.37 -13.98
N VAL A 26 -8.69 -17.41 -13.26
CA VAL A 26 -8.87 -16.68 -12.00
C VAL A 26 -9.38 -17.65 -10.93
N SER A 27 -8.63 -17.78 -9.83
CA SER A 27 -9.05 -18.58 -8.68
C SER A 27 -9.69 -17.70 -7.58
N GLU A 28 -10.49 -18.31 -6.72
CA GLU A 28 -11.01 -17.64 -5.53
C GLU A 28 -9.89 -17.13 -4.62
N ALA A 29 -8.79 -17.89 -4.47
CA ALA A 29 -7.64 -17.46 -3.68
C ALA A 29 -6.96 -16.20 -4.27
N ALA A 30 -6.88 -16.12 -5.61
CA ALA A 30 -6.34 -14.96 -6.31
C ALA A 30 -7.20 -13.70 -6.11
N ILE A 31 -8.52 -13.83 -6.14
CA ILE A 31 -9.47 -12.74 -5.88
C ILE A 31 -9.29 -12.22 -4.44
N ARG A 32 -9.21 -13.13 -3.48
CA ARG A 32 -9.08 -12.78 -2.05
C ARG A 32 -7.76 -12.15 -1.70
N ALA A 33 -6.67 -12.63 -2.24
CA ALA A 33 -5.34 -12.09 -1.96
C ALA A 33 -5.19 -10.61 -2.36
N GLN A 34 -6.09 -10.10 -3.20
CA GLN A 34 -6.08 -8.71 -3.65
C GLN A 34 -7.19 -7.85 -3.02
N ARG A 35 -7.95 -8.40 -2.08
CA ARG A 35 -9.11 -7.76 -1.48
C ARG A 35 -8.78 -7.03 -0.19
N VAL A 36 -9.39 -5.88 0.02
CA VAL A 36 -9.36 -5.15 1.30
C VAL A 36 -10.43 -5.73 2.22
N GLY A 37 -10.01 -6.39 3.31
CA GLY A 37 -10.93 -7.01 4.28
C GLY A 37 -11.36 -8.41 3.87
N ALA A 38 -10.52 -9.42 4.13
CA ALA A 38 -10.75 -10.81 3.77
C ALA A 38 -12.06 -11.42 4.33
N ASN A 39 -12.63 -10.87 5.39
CA ASN A 39 -13.81 -11.39 6.07
C ASN A 39 -15.09 -10.55 5.86
N THR A 40 -15.05 -9.48 5.05
CA THR A 40 -16.24 -8.71 4.71
C THR A 40 -16.82 -9.19 3.38
N PRO A 41 -18.15 -9.29 3.18
CA PRO A 41 -18.72 -9.65 1.87
C PRO A 41 -18.27 -8.71 0.77
N LEU A 42 -18.10 -9.22 -0.45
CA LEU A 42 -17.72 -8.41 -1.61
C LEU A 42 -18.85 -7.42 -1.92
N THR A 43 -18.51 -6.14 -1.97
CA THR A 43 -19.47 -5.12 -2.41
C THR A 43 -19.53 -5.06 -3.93
N PRO A 44 -20.60 -4.52 -4.55
CA PRO A 44 -20.66 -4.36 -6.00
C PRO A 44 -19.48 -3.55 -6.57
N ASP A 45 -19.03 -2.51 -5.89
CA ASP A 45 -17.83 -1.74 -6.27
C ASP A 45 -16.55 -2.58 -6.13
N GLY A 46 -16.46 -3.37 -5.07
CA GLY A 46 -15.36 -4.32 -4.87
C GLY A 46 -15.32 -5.41 -5.93
N PHE A 47 -16.48 -5.85 -6.42
CA PHE A 47 -16.60 -6.78 -7.54
C PHE A 47 -16.04 -6.16 -8.84
N ILE A 48 -16.39 -4.91 -9.15
CA ILE A 48 -15.89 -4.19 -10.32
C ILE A 48 -14.37 -4.04 -10.25
N ASP A 49 -13.83 -3.59 -9.12
CA ASP A 49 -12.39 -3.46 -8.90
C ASP A 49 -11.66 -4.81 -9.08
N ALA A 50 -12.22 -5.89 -8.53
CA ALA A 50 -11.66 -7.22 -8.65
C ALA A 50 -11.72 -7.73 -10.11
N ALA A 51 -12.83 -7.55 -10.81
CA ALA A 51 -13.00 -7.92 -12.21
C ALA A 51 -11.97 -7.20 -13.10
N GLU A 52 -11.77 -5.89 -12.90
CA GLU A 52 -10.80 -5.11 -13.66
C GLU A 52 -9.35 -5.58 -13.46
N ARG A 53 -8.98 -5.94 -12.24
CA ARG A 53 -7.65 -6.46 -11.90
C ARG A 53 -7.37 -7.81 -12.60
N HIS A 54 -8.41 -8.60 -12.82
CA HIS A 54 -8.31 -9.92 -13.46
C HIS A 54 -8.59 -9.91 -14.97
N GLY A 55 -8.52 -8.73 -15.62
CA GLY A 55 -8.62 -8.65 -17.08
C GLY A 55 -10.05 -8.65 -17.63
N MET A 56 -11.02 -8.33 -16.78
CA MET A 56 -12.41 -8.11 -17.17
C MET A 56 -12.75 -6.61 -17.16
N VAL A 57 -13.83 -6.25 -17.79
CA VAL A 57 -14.47 -4.93 -17.67
C VAL A 57 -15.84 -5.17 -17.08
N ALA A 58 -16.13 -4.57 -15.94
CA ALA A 58 -17.40 -4.69 -15.25
C ALA A 58 -18.03 -3.31 -15.05
N ALA A 59 -19.33 -3.20 -15.22
CA ALA A 59 -20.08 -1.96 -15.02
C ALA A 59 -21.41 -2.26 -14.33
N LEU A 60 -21.66 -1.54 -13.23
CA LEU A 60 -22.95 -1.57 -12.54
C LEU A 60 -23.94 -0.62 -13.25
N GLY A 61 -25.13 -1.12 -13.52
CA GLY A 61 -26.19 -0.33 -14.15
C GLY A 61 -27.58 -0.77 -13.69
N GLU A 62 -28.56 0.13 -13.85
CA GLU A 62 -29.96 -0.20 -13.64
C GLU A 62 -30.54 -0.75 -14.93
N HIS A 63 -31.01 -1.98 -14.90
CA HIS A 63 -31.59 -2.66 -16.06
C HIS A 63 -32.84 -3.46 -15.68
N ALA A 64 -33.90 -3.33 -16.46
CA ALA A 64 -35.06 -4.18 -16.33
C ALA A 64 -34.79 -5.57 -16.94
N LEU A 65 -35.01 -6.65 -16.21
CA LEU A 65 -34.78 -8.02 -16.72
C LEU A 65 -35.57 -8.35 -17.97
N ALA A 66 -36.78 -7.78 -18.13
CA ALA A 66 -37.65 -8.02 -19.29
C ALA A 66 -37.02 -7.52 -20.63
N THR A 67 -36.22 -6.45 -20.56
CA THR A 67 -35.58 -5.82 -21.73
C THR A 67 -34.12 -6.24 -21.90
N LEU A 68 -33.62 -7.17 -21.05
CA LEU A 68 -32.22 -7.60 -21.08
C LEU A 68 -31.93 -8.43 -22.34
N GLY A 69 -31.09 -7.89 -23.23
CA GLY A 69 -30.63 -8.57 -24.43
C GLY A 69 -29.40 -9.45 -24.19
N ASN A 70 -29.23 -10.52 -24.99
CA ASN A 70 -28.06 -11.41 -24.92
C ASN A 70 -26.71 -10.68 -25.13
N SER A 71 -26.73 -9.47 -25.68
CA SER A 71 -25.52 -8.66 -25.85
C SER A 71 -24.92 -8.13 -24.55
N LEU A 72 -25.64 -8.15 -23.42
CA LEU A 72 -25.16 -7.74 -22.10
C LEU A 72 -24.75 -8.94 -21.21
N LEU A 73 -24.96 -10.16 -21.69
CA LEU A 73 -24.65 -11.39 -20.95
C LEU A 73 -23.22 -11.90 -21.26
N PRO A 74 -22.54 -12.58 -20.32
CA PRO A 74 -22.99 -12.86 -18.95
C PRO A 74 -23.02 -11.63 -18.06
N ALA A 75 -23.97 -11.58 -17.12
CA ALA A 75 -24.11 -10.47 -16.20
C ALA A 75 -24.54 -10.95 -14.79
N VAL A 76 -24.12 -10.24 -13.76
CA VAL A 76 -24.45 -10.58 -12.37
C VAL A 76 -25.65 -9.76 -11.92
N ALA A 77 -26.77 -10.42 -11.63
CA ALA A 77 -27.96 -9.79 -11.08
C ALA A 77 -27.91 -9.77 -9.55
N LEU A 78 -28.13 -8.59 -8.98
CA LEU A 78 -28.18 -8.43 -7.53
C LEU A 78 -29.60 -8.70 -7.03
N LEU A 79 -29.69 -9.57 -6.01
CA LEU A 79 -30.96 -10.01 -5.43
C LEU A 79 -31.13 -9.46 -4.01
N LYS A 80 -32.38 -9.54 -3.51
CA LYS A 80 -32.68 -9.21 -2.13
C LYS A 80 -31.86 -10.05 -1.14
N ASN A 81 -31.65 -9.55 0.06
CA ASN A 81 -30.87 -10.19 1.13
C ASN A 81 -29.38 -10.44 0.80
N GLY A 82 -28.76 -9.62 -0.07
CA GLY A 82 -27.36 -9.73 -0.41
C GLY A 82 -26.98 -10.92 -1.27
N ARG A 83 -27.96 -11.62 -1.85
CA ARG A 83 -27.71 -12.70 -2.83
C ARG A 83 -27.36 -12.11 -4.19
N ALA A 84 -26.63 -12.89 -4.98
CA ALA A 84 -26.30 -12.57 -6.37
C ALA A 84 -26.33 -13.82 -7.21
N VAL A 85 -26.72 -13.69 -8.47
CA VAL A 85 -26.74 -14.78 -9.47
C VAL A 85 -26.14 -14.33 -10.77
N VAL A 86 -25.51 -15.23 -11.53
CA VAL A 86 -25.01 -14.94 -12.87
C VAL A 86 -26.07 -15.30 -13.90
N ILE A 87 -26.58 -14.36 -14.68
CA ILE A 87 -27.41 -14.62 -15.84
C ILE A 87 -26.46 -14.96 -17.00
N ILE A 88 -26.57 -16.21 -17.49
CA ILE A 88 -25.66 -16.74 -18.50
C ILE A 88 -26.18 -16.42 -19.90
N GLU A 89 -27.47 -16.74 -20.16
CA GLU A 89 -28.14 -16.49 -21.42
C GLU A 89 -29.66 -16.40 -21.24
N ARG A 90 -30.33 -15.75 -22.16
CA ARG A 90 -31.78 -15.71 -22.24
C ARG A 90 -32.23 -16.83 -23.18
N ILE A 91 -32.92 -17.84 -22.66
CA ILE A 91 -33.40 -18.99 -23.42
C ILE A 91 -34.60 -18.58 -24.28
N ASP A 92 -35.56 -17.91 -23.64
CA ASP A 92 -36.77 -17.38 -24.32
C ASP A 92 -37.28 -16.13 -23.56
N ASP A 93 -38.41 -15.58 -23.98
CA ASP A 93 -38.99 -14.37 -23.39
C ASP A 93 -39.41 -14.53 -21.90
N LYS A 94 -39.45 -15.76 -21.41
CA LYS A 94 -39.93 -16.08 -20.06
C LYS A 94 -38.91 -16.83 -19.18
N ARG A 95 -37.76 -17.26 -19.74
CA ARG A 95 -36.79 -18.10 -19.02
C ARG A 95 -35.35 -17.65 -19.27
N PHE A 96 -34.56 -17.73 -18.22
CA PHE A 96 -33.11 -17.52 -18.22
C PHE A 96 -32.37 -18.74 -17.74
N ALA A 97 -31.20 -19.02 -18.33
CA ALA A 97 -30.20 -19.89 -17.75
C ALA A 97 -29.35 -19.05 -16.78
N LEU A 98 -29.28 -19.45 -15.52
CA LEU A 98 -28.52 -18.73 -14.51
C LEU A 98 -27.69 -19.69 -13.64
N PHE A 99 -26.61 -19.15 -13.12
CA PHE A 99 -25.81 -19.79 -12.08
C PHE A 99 -26.17 -19.14 -10.74
N ASP A 100 -26.69 -19.95 -9.81
CA ASP A 100 -26.97 -19.54 -8.44
C ASP A 100 -25.96 -20.24 -7.50
N PRO A 101 -25.07 -19.48 -6.85
CA PRO A 101 -24.13 -20.04 -5.89
C PRO A 101 -24.78 -20.87 -4.76
N ALA A 102 -26.02 -20.54 -4.38
CA ALA A 102 -26.74 -21.24 -3.34
C ALA A 102 -27.27 -22.63 -3.78
N LEU A 103 -27.45 -22.85 -5.07
CA LEU A 103 -27.99 -24.09 -5.64
C LEU A 103 -26.91 -25.05 -6.15
N GLY A 104 -25.65 -24.62 -6.23
CA GLY A 104 -24.52 -25.45 -6.63
C GLY A 104 -23.82 -25.01 -7.92
N LYS A 105 -22.91 -25.85 -8.46
CA LYS A 105 -22.02 -25.44 -9.57
C LYS A 105 -22.64 -25.57 -10.98
N GLN A 106 -23.85 -26.10 -11.13
CA GLN A 106 -24.48 -26.28 -12.44
C GLN A 106 -25.47 -25.16 -12.75
N PRO A 107 -25.53 -24.68 -14.01
CA PRO A 107 -26.57 -23.75 -14.44
C PRO A 107 -27.98 -24.29 -14.24
N VAL A 108 -28.91 -23.43 -13.83
CA VAL A 108 -30.32 -23.78 -13.59
C VAL A 108 -31.20 -22.90 -14.45
N GLU A 109 -32.23 -23.48 -15.07
CA GLU A 109 -33.25 -22.68 -15.77
C GLU A 109 -34.25 -22.12 -14.77
N THR A 110 -34.50 -20.81 -14.88
CA THR A 110 -35.42 -20.10 -13.95
C THR A 110 -36.37 -19.19 -14.74
N ALA A 111 -37.64 -19.16 -14.30
CA ALA A 111 -38.63 -18.31 -14.91
C ALA A 111 -38.36 -16.83 -14.60
N LEU A 112 -38.59 -15.95 -15.57
CA LEU A 112 -38.41 -14.49 -15.43
C LEU A 112 -39.20 -13.94 -14.23
N SER A 113 -40.45 -14.42 -14.01
CA SER A 113 -41.30 -13.96 -12.90
C SER A 113 -40.69 -14.28 -11.52
N ALA A 114 -40.05 -15.45 -11.38
CA ALA A 114 -39.39 -15.85 -10.12
C ALA A 114 -38.15 -15.01 -9.86
N LEU A 115 -37.31 -14.78 -10.88
CA LEU A 115 -36.14 -13.94 -10.76
C LEU A 115 -36.49 -12.47 -10.49
N GLN A 116 -37.55 -11.98 -11.13
CA GLN A 116 -38.03 -10.59 -10.99
C GLN A 116 -38.59 -10.28 -9.60
N ALA A 117 -39.11 -11.27 -8.89
CA ALA A 117 -39.60 -11.12 -7.52
C ALA A 117 -38.48 -10.85 -6.50
N GLU A 118 -37.28 -11.36 -6.75
CA GLU A 118 -36.11 -11.21 -5.89
C GLU A 118 -35.13 -10.13 -6.37
N TYR A 119 -35.20 -9.71 -7.62
CA TYR A 119 -34.29 -8.74 -8.23
C TYR A 119 -34.46 -7.34 -7.68
N ILE A 120 -33.34 -6.63 -7.39
CA ILE A 120 -33.35 -5.27 -6.81
C ILE A 120 -33.18 -4.15 -7.85
N GLY A 121 -33.16 -4.48 -9.14
CA GLY A 121 -33.04 -3.48 -10.21
C GLY A 121 -31.62 -3.24 -10.71
N HIS A 122 -30.60 -3.77 -10.06
CA HIS A 122 -29.21 -3.54 -10.40
C HIS A 122 -28.52 -4.78 -11.00
N LEU A 123 -27.77 -4.56 -12.06
CA LEU A 123 -27.05 -5.59 -12.80
C LEU A 123 -25.60 -5.16 -13.02
N ILE A 124 -24.66 -6.09 -12.83
CA ILE A 124 -23.26 -5.88 -13.18
C ILE A 124 -23.00 -6.63 -14.49
N ALA A 125 -22.86 -5.87 -15.60
CA ALA A 125 -22.44 -6.45 -16.87
C ALA A 125 -20.94 -6.70 -16.86
N VAL A 126 -20.50 -7.90 -17.27
CA VAL A 126 -19.08 -8.30 -17.24
C VAL A 126 -18.65 -8.80 -18.62
N ARG A 127 -17.50 -8.35 -19.09
CA ARG A 127 -16.89 -8.76 -20.35
C ARG A 127 -15.40 -8.97 -20.21
N ALA A 128 -14.82 -9.88 -20.99
CA ALA A 128 -13.38 -9.96 -21.13
C ALA A 128 -12.86 -8.65 -21.76
N ARG A 129 -11.78 -8.11 -21.22
CA ARG A 129 -11.11 -6.95 -21.79
C ARG A 129 -10.44 -7.36 -23.09
N TYR A 130 -10.94 -6.87 -24.23
CA TYR A 130 -10.31 -7.11 -25.51
C TYR A 130 -8.89 -6.53 -25.53
N ARG A 131 -7.88 -7.37 -25.74
CA ARG A 131 -6.52 -6.96 -26.04
C ARG A 131 -6.16 -7.39 -27.45
N PRO A 132 -5.80 -6.46 -28.35
CA PRO A 132 -5.17 -6.85 -29.61
C PRO A 132 -3.85 -7.56 -29.27
N VAL A 133 -3.67 -8.76 -29.81
CA VAL A 133 -2.42 -9.53 -29.69
C VAL A 133 -1.36 -8.82 -30.53
N THR A 134 -0.61 -7.92 -29.92
CA THR A 134 0.63 -7.40 -30.49
C THR A 134 1.78 -8.18 -29.89
N LEU A 135 2.46 -8.96 -30.70
CA LEU A 135 3.51 -9.91 -30.36
C LEU A 135 4.80 -9.29 -29.74
N ASN A 136 4.88 -7.97 -29.59
CA ASN A 136 6.09 -7.26 -29.15
C ASN A 136 5.81 -6.01 -28.29
N SER A 137 4.83 -6.02 -27.42
CA SER A 137 4.70 -4.93 -26.46
C SER A 137 5.10 -5.43 -25.05
N GLU A 138 6.12 -4.80 -24.47
CA GLU A 138 6.34 -4.83 -23.04
C GLU A 138 5.00 -4.60 -22.34
N PRO A 139 4.70 -5.30 -21.21
CA PRO A 139 3.41 -5.17 -20.53
C PRO A 139 3.22 -3.71 -20.12
N ALA A 140 2.39 -2.99 -20.86
CA ALA A 140 2.00 -1.65 -20.49
C ALA A 140 1.36 -1.73 -19.10
N ILE A 141 1.92 -1.00 -18.17
CA ILE A 141 1.43 -0.82 -16.80
C ILE A 141 -0.03 -0.40 -16.92
N GLN A 142 -0.96 -1.34 -16.69
CA GLN A 142 -2.40 -1.05 -16.72
C GLN A 142 -2.82 -0.34 -15.44
N GLY A 143 -3.02 0.92 -15.59
CA GLY A 143 -3.34 1.90 -14.58
C GLY A 143 -2.26 2.96 -14.69
N GLY A 144 -2.61 4.14 -15.16
CA GLY A 144 -1.67 5.27 -15.32
C GLY A 144 -0.77 5.41 -14.10
N HIS A 145 0.30 6.12 -14.24
CA HIS A 145 1.30 6.37 -13.19
C HIS A 145 0.63 6.47 -11.81
N TRP A 146 1.11 5.71 -10.82
CA TRP A 146 0.50 5.53 -9.50
C TRP A 146 0.06 6.86 -8.85
N PHE A 147 0.82 7.94 -9.12
CA PHE A 147 0.60 9.27 -8.62
C PHE A 147 -0.27 10.13 -9.56
N TRP A 148 0.13 10.27 -10.84
CA TRP A 148 -0.53 11.17 -11.79
C TRP A 148 -1.95 10.73 -12.16
N SER A 149 -2.22 9.42 -12.17
CA SER A 149 -3.57 8.92 -12.45
C SER A 149 -4.56 9.27 -11.33
N ALA A 150 -4.10 9.27 -10.08
CA ALA A 150 -4.95 9.67 -8.95
C ALA A 150 -5.27 11.18 -8.97
N LEU A 151 -4.31 12.01 -9.40
CA LEU A 151 -4.55 13.45 -9.57
C LEU A 151 -5.46 13.76 -10.76
N SER A 152 -5.22 13.13 -11.91
CA SER A 152 -5.96 13.41 -13.14
C SER A 152 -7.43 13.01 -13.07
N SER A 153 -7.80 12.08 -12.21
CA SER A 153 -9.21 11.72 -11.99
C SER A 153 -10.03 12.87 -11.42
N ASN A 154 -9.40 13.80 -10.69
CA ASN A 154 -10.05 14.94 -10.04
C ASN A 154 -9.83 16.27 -10.80
N ARG A 155 -9.49 16.22 -12.10
CA ARG A 155 -9.22 17.41 -12.94
C ARG A 155 -10.32 18.46 -12.88
N TRP A 156 -11.58 18.04 -12.76
CA TRP A 156 -12.71 18.97 -12.67
C TRP A 156 -12.69 19.80 -11.39
N VAL A 157 -12.34 19.19 -10.25
CA VAL A 157 -12.23 19.90 -8.98
C VAL A 157 -11.09 20.93 -9.02
N TYR A 158 -9.94 20.58 -9.60
CA TYR A 158 -8.84 21.54 -9.78
C TYR A 158 -9.23 22.69 -10.71
N THR A 159 -10.02 22.43 -11.74
CA THR A 159 -10.57 23.50 -12.61
C THR A 159 -11.48 24.44 -11.80
N GLN A 160 -12.34 23.92 -10.94
CA GLN A 160 -13.17 24.73 -10.03
C GLN A 160 -12.33 25.59 -9.08
N VAL A 161 -11.22 25.05 -8.58
CA VAL A 161 -10.27 25.80 -7.72
C VAL A 161 -9.65 26.98 -8.50
N VAL A 162 -9.27 26.79 -9.75
CA VAL A 162 -8.71 27.86 -10.60
C VAL A 162 -9.77 28.93 -10.88
N ILE A 163 -11.01 28.54 -11.18
CA ILE A 163 -12.13 29.50 -11.39
C ILE A 163 -12.41 30.29 -10.10
N ALA A 164 -12.46 29.60 -8.96
CA ALA A 164 -12.63 30.26 -7.66
C ALA A 164 -11.49 31.24 -7.34
N ALA A 165 -10.24 30.87 -7.68
CA ALA A 165 -9.10 31.79 -7.54
C ALA A 165 -9.24 33.04 -8.44
N ALA A 166 -9.64 32.87 -9.69
CA ALA A 166 -9.89 33.98 -10.59
C ALA A 166 -10.96 34.93 -10.03
N LEU A 167 -12.08 34.37 -9.57
CA LEU A 167 -13.18 35.15 -8.99
C LEU A 167 -12.74 35.88 -7.71
N THR A 168 -12.03 35.22 -6.81
CA THR A 168 -11.49 35.81 -5.57
C THR A 168 -10.53 36.96 -5.87
N ASN A 169 -9.59 36.78 -6.81
CA ASN A 169 -8.65 37.82 -7.20
C ASN A 169 -9.35 39.01 -7.87
N PHE A 170 -10.39 38.75 -8.66
CA PHE A 170 -11.22 39.81 -9.25
C PHE A 170 -12.03 40.58 -8.19
N LEU A 171 -12.72 39.89 -7.27
CA LEU A 171 -13.46 40.50 -6.16
C LEU A 171 -12.54 41.31 -5.24
N GLY A 172 -11.28 40.87 -5.15
CA GLY A 172 -10.24 41.60 -4.42
C GLY A 172 -9.98 43.01 -4.93
N LEU A 173 -10.26 43.32 -6.20
CA LEU A 173 -10.14 44.69 -6.75
C LEU A 173 -11.17 45.64 -6.15
N ALA A 174 -12.35 45.13 -5.76
CA ALA A 174 -13.45 45.96 -5.29
C ALA A 174 -13.07 46.91 -4.14
N THR A 175 -12.29 46.40 -3.17
CA THR A 175 -11.84 47.20 -2.02
C THR A 175 -10.91 48.35 -2.45
N SER A 176 -9.98 48.08 -3.37
CA SER A 176 -9.02 49.07 -3.86
C SER A 176 -9.72 50.17 -4.69
N LEU A 177 -10.66 49.76 -5.54
CA LEU A 177 -11.47 50.68 -6.35
C LEU A 177 -12.44 51.50 -5.48
N PHE A 178 -13.02 50.89 -4.45
CA PHE A 178 -13.86 51.62 -3.47
C PHE A 178 -13.07 52.75 -2.81
N ILE A 179 -11.89 52.46 -2.30
CA ILE A 179 -11.05 53.48 -1.64
C ILE A 179 -10.68 54.57 -2.64
N MET A 180 -10.32 54.23 -3.87
CA MET A 180 -10.05 55.19 -4.93
C MET A 180 -11.21 56.18 -5.13
N VAL A 181 -12.42 55.63 -5.33
CA VAL A 181 -13.60 56.48 -5.58
C VAL A 181 -13.99 57.32 -4.36
N VAL A 182 -13.80 56.80 -3.14
CA VAL A 182 -14.05 57.54 -1.92
C VAL A 182 -13.14 58.78 -1.82
N TYR A 183 -11.83 58.60 -2.08
CA TYR A 183 -10.87 59.71 -2.01
C TYR A 183 -11.03 60.72 -3.18
N ASP A 184 -11.38 60.27 -4.38
CA ASP A 184 -11.43 61.12 -5.58
C ASP A 184 -12.77 61.80 -5.77
N ARG A 185 -13.90 61.19 -5.32
CA ARG A 185 -15.23 61.75 -5.59
C ARG A 185 -16.07 61.99 -4.33
N VAL A 186 -16.06 61.06 -3.37
CA VAL A 186 -16.94 61.17 -2.20
C VAL A 186 -16.45 62.26 -1.24
N LEU A 187 -15.16 62.19 -0.88
CA LEU A 187 -14.57 63.11 0.10
C LEU A 187 -14.56 64.56 -0.40
N PRO A 188 -14.14 64.88 -1.66
CA PRO A 188 -14.14 66.26 -2.11
C PRO A 188 -15.53 66.88 -2.33
N ASN A 189 -16.56 66.07 -2.61
CA ASN A 189 -17.91 66.54 -2.92
C ASN A 189 -18.91 66.28 -1.77
N GLU A 190 -18.47 65.80 -0.62
CA GLU A 190 -19.32 65.43 0.53
C GLU A 190 -20.50 64.51 0.14
N ALA A 191 -20.31 63.63 -0.84
CA ALA A 191 -21.34 62.83 -1.46
C ALA A 191 -21.69 61.59 -0.60
N ILE A 192 -22.40 61.78 0.53
CA ILE A 192 -22.73 60.73 1.49
C ILE A 192 -23.62 59.64 0.88
N GLU A 193 -24.56 59.98 0.00
CA GLU A 193 -25.44 59.01 -0.68
C GLU A 193 -24.62 58.03 -1.56
N SER A 194 -23.64 58.53 -2.27
CA SER A 194 -22.72 57.72 -3.06
C SER A 194 -21.85 56.83 -2.17
N LEU A 195 -21.45 57.31 -0.99
CA LEU A 195 -20.70 56.51 -0.01
C LEU A 195 -21.50 55.31 0.46
N VAL A 196 -22.78 55.49 0.81
CA VAL A 196 -23.68 54.43 1.26
C VAL A 196 -23.84 53.38 0.15
N ALA A 197 -24.13 53.77 -1.08
CA ALA A 197 -24.26 52.88 -2.21
C ALA A 197 -22.98 52.05 -2.47
N LEU A 198 -21.82 52.72 -2.47
CA LEU A 198 -20.54 52.04 -2.65
C LEU A 198 -20.20 51.08 -1.50
N THR A 199 -20.52 51.48 -0.25
CA THR A 199 -20.30 50.65 0.93
C THR A 199 -21.14 49.38 0.86
N VAL A 200 -22.42 49.48 0.48
CA VAL A 200 -23.27 48.30 0.26
C VAL A 200 -22.70 47.37 -0.83
N GLY A 201 -22.28 47.96 -1.97
CA GLY A 201 -21.67 47.18 -3.06
C GLY A 201 -20.39 46.45 -2.65
N VAL A 202 -19.48 47.11 -1.94
CA VAL A 202 -18.24 46.50 -1.46
C VAL A 202 -18.54 45.45 -0.38
N SER A 203 -19.51 45.69 0.51
CA SER A 203 -19.91 44.70 1.55
C SER A 203 -20.42 43.42 0.91
N ILE A 204 -21.22 43.53 -0.15
CA ILE A 204 -21.68 42.35 -0.93
C ILE A 204 -20.48 41.66 -1.58
N ALA A 205 -19.54 42.39 -2.21
CA ALA A 205 -18.36 41.79 -2.82
C ALA A 205 -17.46 41.07 -1.79
N LEU A 206 -17.31 41.61 -0.59
CA LEU A 206 -16.56 40.98 0.52
C LEU A 206 -17.23 39.70 1.01
N LEU A 207 -18.58 39.70 1.10
CA LEU A 207 -19.35 38.51 1.49
C LEU A 207 -19.18 37.39 0.45
N PHE A 208 -19.24 37.74 -0.84
CA PHE A 208 -18.99 36.78 -1.91
C PHE A 208 -17.54 36.30 -1.92
N ASP A 209 -16.56 37.15 -1.71
CA ASP A 209 -15.13 36.79 -1.59
C ASP A 209 -14.92 35.78 -0.45
N PHE A 210 -15.52 36.05 0.72
CA PHE A 210 -15.48 35.13 1.84
C PHE A 210 -16.10 33.76 1.50
N ALA A 211 -17.30 33.75 0.89
CA ALA A 211 -17.98 32.52 0.52
C ALA A 211 -17.14 31.70 -0.51
N VAL A 212 -16.62 32.36 -1.55
CA VAL A 212 -15.81 31.70 -2.58
C VAL A 212 -14.50 31.16 -2.01
N LYS A 213 -13.81 31.90 -1.12
CA LYS A 213 -12.61 31.40 -0.44
C LYS A 213 -12.89 30.16 0.39
N THR A 214 -14.00 30.17 1.12
CA THR A 214 -14.43 29.01 1.94
C THR A 214 -14.74 27.81 1.07
N LEU A 215 -15.50 28.00 -0.02
CA LEU A 215 -15.81 26.93 -0.97
C LEU A 215 -14.53 26.39 -1.65
N ARG A 216 -13.61 27.28 -2.06
CA ARG A 216 -12.33 26.88 -2.66
C ARG A 216 -11.55 25.97 -1.71
N GLN A 217 -11.48 26.30 -0.43
CA GLN A 217 -10.78 25.48 0.56
C GLN A 217 -11.44 24.11 0.72
N LEU A 218 -12.77 24.05 0.77
CA LEU A 218 -13.52 22.79 0.86
C LEU A 218 -13.30 21.89 -0.37
N PHE A 219 -13.24 22.46 -1.58
CA PHE A 219 -12.96 21.71 -2.80
C PHE A 219 -11.55 21.11 -2.80
N ILE A 220 -10.54 21.88 -2.38
CA ILE A 220 -9.16 21.41 -2.27
C ILE A 220 -9.07 20.26 -1.27
N GLU A 221 -9.72 20.38 -0.12
CA GLU A 221 -9.72 19.38 0.93
C GLU A 221 -10.37 18.06 0.48
N ARG A 222 -11.54 18.13 -0.16
CA ARG A 222 -12.20 16.95 -0.73
C ARG A 222 -11.37 16.26 -1.79
N ALA A 223 -10.79 17.02 -2.72
CA ALA A 223 -9.91 16.47 -3.75
C ALA A 223 -8.67 15.81 -3.14
N GLY A 224 -8.10 16.44 -2.10
CA GLY A 224 -6.97 15.90 -1.34
C GLY A 224 -7.30 14.57 -0.66
N GLN A 225 -8.43 14.49 0.03
CA GLN A 225 -8.88 13.25 0.72
C GLN A 225 -9.12 12.09 -0.26
N GLU A 226 -9.77 12.35 -1.38
CA GLU A 226 -10.03 11.30 -2.37
C GLU A 226 -8.75 10.80 -3.02
N ALA A 227 -7.83 11.70 -3.35
CA ALA A 227 -6.50 11.34 -3.85
C ALA A 227 -5.70 10.56 -2.81
N ASP A 228 -5.77 10.95 -1.53
CA ASP A 228 -5.13 10.28 -0.40
C ASP A 228 -5.57 8.82 -0.26
N LEU A 229 -6.87 8.57 -0.23
CA LEU A 229 -7.42 7.21 -0.13
C LEU A 229 -7.00 6.31 -1.30
N ARG A 230 -7.01 6.84 -2.53
CA ARG A 230 -6.63 6.08 -3.73
C ARG A 230 -5.12 5.77 -3.76
N MET A 231 -4.29 6.77 -3.48
CA MET A 231 -2.83 6.61 -3.46
C MET A 231 -2.39 5.73 -2.29
N GLY A 232 -2.94 5.95 -1.08
CA GLY A 232 -2.62 5.17 0.11
C GLY A 232 -2.92 3.68 -0.08
N ARG A 233 -4.09 3.35 -0.65
CA ARG A 233 -4.45 1.98 -1.01
C ARG A 233 -3.44 1.38 -2.00
N ARG A 234 -3.13 2.09 -3.08
CA ARG A 234 -2.17 1.61 -4.10
C ARG A 234 -0.77 1.36 -3.54
N ILE A 235 -0.27 2.28 -2.71
CA ILE A 235 1.06 2.14 -2.09
C ILE A 235 1.06 0.93 -1.15
N PHE A 236 0.03 0.79 -0.31
CA PHE A 236 -0.05 -0.31 0.63
C PHE A 236 -0.23 -1.68 -0.07
N ASP A 237 -1.06 -1.75 -1.10
CA ASP A 237 -1.22 -2.94 -1.95
C ASP A 237 0.11 -3.34 -2.60
N HIS A 238 0.88 -2.35 -3.11
CA HIS A 238 2.19 -2.62 -3.70
C HIS A 238 3.19 -3.15 -2.66
N VAL A 239 3.19 -2.58 -1.45
CA VAL A 239 4.04 -3.04 -0.33
C VAL A 239 3.75 -4.47 0.07
N LEU A 240 2.48 -4.86 0.14
CA LEU A 240 2.09 -6.24 0.46
C LEU A 240 2.47 -7.24 -0.64
N ASN A 241 2.54 -6.77 -1.88
CA ASN A 241 2.92 -7.59 -3.04
C ASN A 241 4.40 -7.44 -3.43
N LEU A 242 5.23 -6.80 -2.60
CA LEU A 242 6.63 -6.59 -2.91
C LEU A 242 7.43 -7.90 -2.83
N GLN A 243 8.27 -8.17 -3.83
CA GLN A 243 9.19 -9.30 -3.75
C GLN A 243 10.17 -9.12 -2.59
N MET A 244 10.30 -10.13 -1.73
CA MET A 244 11.22 -10.06 -0.58
C MET A 244 12.68 -9.85 -0.97
N SER A 245 13.08 -10.27 -2.18
CA SER A 245 14.40 -10.01 -2.75
C SER A 245 14.68 -8.54 -3.02
N ALA A 246 13.63 -7.72 -3.19
CA ALA A 246 13.75 -6.29 -3.46
C ALA A 246 13.78 -5.45 -2.17
N LYS A 247 13.37 -6.00 -1.03
CA LYS A 247 13.37 -5.29 0.26
C LYS A 247 14.81 -5.02 0.71
N ARG A 248 15.22 -3.74 0.65
CA ARG A 248 16.55 -3.29 1.08
C ARG A 248 16.46 -2.38 2.30
N GLY A 249 17.51 -2.38 3.13
CA GLY A 249 17.62 -1.52 4.30
C GLY A 249 16.83 -1.98 5.52
N SER A 250 16.81 -1.12 6.57
CA SER A 250 16.15 -1.42 7.84
C SER A 250 14.63 -1.31 7.74
N THR A 251 13.91 -2.07 8.58
CA THR A 251 12.44 -1.97 8.70
C THR A 251 11.99 -0.57 9.06
N GLY A 252 12.77 0.12 9.93
CA GLY A 252 12.47 1.51 10.30
C GLY A 252 12.64 2.49 9.15
N GLY A 253 13.68 2.33 8.33
CA GLY A 253 13.87 3.14 7.13
C GLY A 253 12.75 2.94 6.11
N PHE A 254 12.28 1.70 5.94
CA PHE A 254 11.16 1.37 5.07
C PHE A 254 9.84 1.97 5.57
N ALA A 255 9.55 1.84 6.87
CA ALA A 255 8.37 2.44 7.49
C ALA A 255 8.37 3.98 7.36
N ASN A 256 9.54 4.63 7.50
CA ASN A 256 9.65 6.07 7.28
C ASN A 256 9.35 6.47 5.83
N THR A 257 9.78 5.67 4.84
CA THR A 257 9.46 5.93 3.42
C THR A 257 7.95 5.91 3.19
N LEU A 258 7.22 4.99 3.82
CA LEU A 258 5.75 4.96 3.75
C LEU A 258 5.12 6.19 4.41
N ARG A 259 5.66 6.63 5.55
CA ARG A 259 5.19 7.84 6.23
C ARG A 259 5.36 9.11 5.39
N GLU A 260 6.36 9.16 4.51
CA GLU A 260 6.56 10.30 3.61
C GLU A 260 5.39 10.54 2.63
N PHE A 261 4.51 9.54 2.47
CA PHE A 261 3.26 9.74 1.76
C PHE A 261 2.39 10.85 2.40
N GLU A 262 2.40 10.98 3.73
CA GLU A 262 1.71 12.06 4.44
C GLU A 262 2.24 13.44 4.02
N SER A 263 3.57 13.59 3.89
CA SER A 263 4.19 14.84 3.44
C SER A 263 3.78 15.20 2.00
N LEU A 264 3.64 14.20 1.14
CA LEU A 264 3.18 14.39 -0.24
C LEU A 264 1.70 14.80 -0.29
N ARG A 265 0.84 14.11 0.48
CA ARG A 265 -0.57 14.44 0.64
C ARG A 265 -0.75 15.87 1.13
N ASP A 266 -0.05 16.25 2.22
CA ASP A 266 -0.16 17.54 2.86
C ASP A 266 0.22 18.69 1.91
N PHE A 267 1.12 18.45 0.97
CA PHE A 267 1.43 19.43 -0.06
C PHE A 267 0.21 19.73 -0.96
N PHE A 268 -0.52 18.68 -1.41
CA PHE A 268 -1.66 18.86 -2.31
C PHE A 268 -2.93 19.36 -1.60
N ALA A 269 -3.07 19.11 -0.30
CA ALA A 269 -4.17 19.61 0.52
C ALA A 269 -3.86 20.99 1.15
N SER A 270 -2.68 21.57 0.91
CA SER A 270 -2.21 22.74 1.63
C SER A 270 -2.47 24.07 0.91
N ALA A 271 -2.42 25.15 1.69
CA ALA A 271 -2.40 26.54 1.19
C ALA A 271 -1.26 26.82 0.19
N SER A 272 -0.24 25.95 0.10
CA SER A 272 0.85 26.08 -0.88
C SER A 272 0.37 25.91 -2.32
N LEU A 273 -0.59 25.01 -2.56
CA LEU A 273 -1.23 24.85 -3.87
C LEU A 273 -2.05 26.09 -4.23
N VAL A 274 -2.76 26.65 -3.25
CA VAL A 274 -3.52 27.90 -3.41
C VAL A 274 -2.59 29.05 -3.82
N ALA A 275 -1.46 29.24 -3.12
CA ALA A 275 -0.49 30.27 -3.44
C ALA A 275 0.07 30.11 -4.86
N LEU A 276 0.30 28.89 -5.31
CA LEU A 276 0.78 28.60 -6.67
C LEU A 276 -0.26 28.95 -7.74
N VAL A 277 -1.54 28.68 -7.48
CA VAL A 277 -2.66 29.03 -8.37
C VAL A 277 -2.87 30.55 -8.43
N ASP A 278 -2.56 31.27 -7.36
CA ASP A 278 -2.73 32.72 -7.30
C ASP A 278 -1.58 33.48 -7.99
N LEU A 279 -0.41 32.89 -8.26
CA LEU A 279 0.74 33.53 -8.90
C LEU A 279 0.43 34.19 -10.27
N PRO A 280 -0.30 33.56 -11.21
CA PRO A 280 -0.62 34.19 -12.51
C PRO A 280 -1.42 35.48 -12.40
N PHE A 281 -2.19 35.67 -11.31
CA PHE A 281 -3.00 36.86 -11.09
C PHE A 281 -2.21 38.11 -10.71
N ILE A 282 -0.89 37.96 -10.44
CA ILE A 282 0.03 39.10 -10.29
C ILE A 282 -0.05 40.00 -11.53
N PHE A 283 -0.09 39.43 -12.73
CA PHE A 283 -0.21 40.18 -13.99
C PHE A 283 -1.54 40.96 -14.09
N LEU A 284 -2.63 40.39 -13.53
CA LEU A 284 -3.91 41.09 -13.43
C LEU A 284 -3.77 42.37 -12.62
N PHE A 285 -3.16 42.28 -11.41
CA PHE A 285 -2.98 43.45 -10.54
C PHE A 285 -2.04 44.47 -11.15
N ILE A 286 -0.93 44.06 -11.79
CA ILE A 286 -0.01 45.00 -12.47
C ILE A 286 -0.74 45.67 -13.65
N GLY A 287 -1.56 44.97 -14.40
CA GLY A 287 -2.37 45.54 -15.49
C GLY A 287 -3.38 46.59 -14.99
N VAL A 288 -4.04 46.30 -13.85
CA VAL A 288 -4.96 47.29 -13.23
C VAL A 288 -4.21 48.49 -12.70
N ILE A 289 -3.02 48.34 -12.10
CA ILE A 289 -2.18 49.43 -11.67
C ILE A 289 -1.75 50.32 -12.87
N TYR A 290 -1.43 49.71 -14.03
CA TYR A 290 -1.13 50.44 -15.26
C TYR A 290 -2.32 51.29 -15.73
N LEU A 291 -3.54 50.74 -15.69
CA LEU A 291 -4.74 51.45 -16.13
C LEU A 291 -5.13 52.63 -15.20
N ILE A 292 -4.91 52.49 -13.90
CA ILE A 292 -5.34 53.46 -12.88
C ILE A 292 -4.22 54.48 -12.55
N GLY A 293 -3.00 53.97 -12.35
CA GLY A 293 -1.85 54.74 -11.84
C GLY A 293 -0.79 55.05 -12.89
N GLY A 294 -1.05 54.72 -14.19
CA GLY A 294 -0.09 55.01 -15.26
C GLY A 294 1.32 54.52 -14.92
N PRO A 295 2.33 55.42 -14.86
CA PRO A 295 3.74 55.05 -14.65
C PRO A 295 4.03 54.28 -13.35
N LEU A 296 3.13 54.32 -12.35
CA LEU A 296 3.32 53.61 -11.07
C LEU A 296 3.44 52.05 -11.23
N PHE A 297 2.95 51.50 -12.35
CA PHE A 297 3.08 50.06 -12.62
C PHE A 297 4.53 49.61 -12.70
N MET A 298 5.49 50.49 -13.00
CA MET A 298 6.91 50.15 -13.06
C MET A 298 7.45 49.63 -11.73
N VAL A 299 6.91 50.14 -10.59
CA VAL A 299 7.38 49.71 -9.26
C VAL A 299 7.11 48.21 -9.01
N PRO A 300 5.86 47.71 -9.08
CA PRO A 300 5.63 46.26 -8.94
C PRO A 300 6.25 45.46 -10.09
N LEU A 301 6.37 46.01 -11.29
CA LEU A 301 7.02 45.33 -12.42
C LEU A 301 8.50 45.03 -12.15
N ILE A 302 9.21 45.90 -11.39
CA ILE A 302 10.60 45.73 -10.96
C ILE A 302 10.65 44.83 -9.70
N ALA A 303 9.73 45.05 -8.75
CA ALA A 303 9.72 44.34 -7.49
C ALA A 303 9.43 42.80 -7.66
N VAL A 304 8.56 42.43 -8.58
CA VAL A 304 8.21 41.00 -8.87
C VAL A 304 9.44 40.19 -9.29
N PRO A 305 10.21 40.59 -10.33
CA PRO A 305 11.44 39.86 -10.70
C PRO A 305 12.48 39.84 -9.58
N LEU A 306 12.61 40.93 -8.79
CA LEU A 306 13.54 40.97 -7.67
C LEU A 306 13.21 39.92 -6.61
N VAL A 307 11.93 39.80 -6.22
CA VAL A 307 11.48 38.80 -5.26
C VAL A 307 11.63 37.39 -5.82
N LEU A 308 11.32 37.17 -7.12
CA LEU A 308 11.54 35.90 -7.81
C LEU A 308 13.03 35.53 -7.81
N LEU A 309 13.93 36.46 -8.07
CA LEU A 309 15.38 36.20 -8.02
C LEU A 309 15.84 35.79 -6.62
N ILE A 310 15.34 36.44 -5.56
CA ILE A 310 15.62 36.02 -4.17
C ILE A 310 15.17 34.57 -3.95
N GLY A 311 13.95 34.23 -4.35
CA GLY A 311 13.40 32.84 -4.27
C GLY A 311 14.24 31.85 -5.03
N LEU A 312 14.63 32.16 -6.26
CA LEU A 312 15.46 31.29 -7.10
C LEU A 312 16.88 31.11 -6.55
N ALA A 313 17.49 32.17 -6.00
CA ALA A 313 18.82 32.11 -5.40
C ALA A 313 18.86 31.22 -4.15
N VAL A 314 17.79 31.20 -3.38
CA VAL A 314 17.66 30.35 -2.17
C VAL A 314 17.32 28.87 -2.50
N GLN A 315 16.72 28.62 -3.65
CA GLN A 315 16.22 27.29 -4.08
C GLN A 315 17.28 26.16 -4.01
N PRO A 316 18.51 26.28 -4.52
CA PRO A 316 19.49 25.20 -4.49
C PRO A 316 19.89 24.81 -3.06
N PHE A 317 19.96 25.78 -2.15
CA PHE A 317 20.25 25.53 -0.74
C PHE A 317 19.10 24.78 -0.05
N LEU A 318 17.86 25.23 -0.25
CA LEU A 318 16.68 24.56 0.31
C LEU A 318 16.53 23.13 -0.21
N LYS A 319 16.76 22.90 -1.51
CA LYS A 319 16.72 21.56 -2.13
C LYS A 319 17.75 20.61 -1.49
N ARG A 320 18.99 21.08 -1.29
CA ARG A 320 20.06 20.28 -0.68
C ARG A 320 19.73 19.96 0.78
N LEU A 321 19.26 20.94 1.56
CA LEU A 321 18.88 20.76 2.95
C LEU A 321 17.64 19.88 3.13
N SER A 322 16.66 19.94 2.23
CA SER A 322 15.50 19.05 2.26
C SER A 322 15.90 17.58 2.07
N GLY A 323 16.84 17.32 1.15
CA GLY A 323 17.38 15.96 0.97
C GLY A 323 18.13 15.45 2.22
N GLN A 324 18.99 16.30 2.81
CA GLN A 324 19.69 15.95 4.05
C GLN A 324 18.71 15.74 5.22
N ALA A 325 17.70 16.59 5.37
CA ALA A 325 16.70 16.46 6.42
C ALA A 325 15.90 15.15 6.30
N PHE A 326 15.64 14.69 5.07
CA PHE A 326 14.99 13.41 4.82
C PHE A 326 15.85 12.24 5.30
N GLU A 327 17.14 12.19 4.94
CA GLU A 327 18.04 11.11 5.35
C GLU A 327 18.27 11.09 6.87
N GLU A 328 18.44 12.27 7.50
CA GLU A 328 18.58 12.37 8.96
C GLU A 328 17.28 11.94 9.70
N SER A 329 16.11 12.29 9.15
CA SER A 329 14.83 11.83 9.68
C SER A 329 14.69 10.32 9.61
N ARG A 330 15.11 9.73 8.47
CA ARG A 330 15.12 8.29 8.23
C ARG A 330 16.05 7.57 9.21
N SER A 331 17.26 8.09 9.42
CA SER A 331 18.24 7.54 10.37
C SER A 331 17.70 7.57 11.80
N LYS A 332 17.20 8.72 12.25
CA LYS A 332 16.61 8.87 13.59
C LYS A 332 15.44 7.90 13.82
N GLN A 333 14.53 7.78 12.84
CA GLN A 333 13.40 6.86 12.95
C GLN A 333 13.86 5.39 13.00
N GLY A 334 14.94 5.08 12.27
CA GLY A 334 15.58 3.75 12.33
C GLY A 334 16.06 3.41 13.74
N VAL A 335 16.78 4.33 14.39
CA VAL A 335 17.26 4.16 15.78
C VAL A 335 16.08 3.99 16.75
N LEU A 336 15.00 4.76 16.58
CA LEU A 336 13.82 4.67 17.45
C LEU A 336 13.16 3.27 17.35
N ILE A 337 12.91 2.81 16.13
CA ILE A 337 12.26 1.50 15.90
C ILE A 337 13.16 0.36 16.40
N GLU A 338 14.47 0.44 16.15
CA GLU A 338 15.45 -0.54 16.64
C GLU A 338 15.44 -0.56 18.19
N ALA A 339 15.43 0.61 18.84
CA ALA A 339 15.41 0.73 20.30
C ALA A 339 14.12 0.15 20.92
N VAL A 340 12.97 0.46 20.35
CA VAL A 340 11.67 -0.03 20.84
C VAL A 340 11.54 -1.53 20.61
N ALA A 341 11.91 -2.03 19.43
CA ALA A 341 11.84 -3.45 19.11
C ALA A 341 12.82 -4.31 19.92
N GLY A 342 13.99 -3.74 20.28
CA GLY A 342 15.03 -4.40 21.06
C GLY A 342 15.07 -4.03 22.54
N LEU A 343 14.00 -3.42 23.09
CA LEU A 343 14.02 -2.83 24.44
C LEU A 343 14.40 -3.84 25.54
N GLU A 344 13.90 -5.06 25.46
CA GLU A 344 14.25 -6.14 26.40
C GLU A 344 15.75 -6.47 26.35
N THR A 345 16.28 -6.62 25.14
CA THR A 345 17.71 -6.89 24.92
C THR A 345 18.58 -5.73 25.43
N ILE A 346 18.17 -4.47 25.16
CA ILE A 346 18.88 -3.28 25.64
C ILE A 346 18.94 -3.26 27.18
N LYS A 347 17.85 -3.60 27.86
CA LYS A 347 17.79 -3.67 29.31
C LYS A 347 18.63 -4.82 29.83
N ALA A 348 18.50 -6.00 29.26
CA ALA A 348 19.22 -7.20 29.68
C ALA A 348 20.74 -7.08 29.48
N SER A 349 21.20 -6.45 28.41
CA SER A 349 22.62 -6.27 28.10
C SER A 349 23.25 -4.99 28.66
N GLY A 350 22.45 -4.10 29.30
CA GLY A 350 22.96 -2.81 29.78
C GLY A 350 23.35 -1.84 28.65
N ALA A 351 22.87 -2.06 27.40
CA ALA A 351 23.26 -1.28 26.20
C ALA A 351 22.60 0.09 26.11
N ALA A 352 21.81 0.51 27.11
CA ALA A 352 21.10 1.79 27.12
C ALA A 352 22.00 3.02 26.86
N PRO A 353 23.23 3.14 27.39
CA PRO A 353 24.10 4.28 27.10
C PRO A 353 24.48 4.39 25.63
N MET A 354 24.81 3.27 24.97
CA MET A 354 25.16 3.22 23.54
C MET A 354 23.99 3.65 22.65
N ILE A 355 22.78 3.14 22.91
CA ILE A 355 21.60 3.49 22.15
C ILE A 355 21.21 4.96 22.37
N ARG A 356 21.37 5.46 23.63
CA ARG A 356 21.14 6.88 23.95
C ARG A 356 22.09 7.77 23.16
N GLN A 357 23.37 7.44 23.10
CA GLN A 357 24.35 8.20 22.32
C GLN A 357 23.96 8.23 20.84
N ARG A 358 23.64 7.10 20.21
CA ARG A 358 23.19 7.05 18.80
C ARG A 358 21.94 7.90 18.56
N TRP A 359 21.01 7.89 19.50
CA TRP A 359 19.82 8.72 19.45
C TRP A 359 20.16 10.22 19.53
N GLU A 360 20.98 10.62 20.48
CA GLU A 360 21.40 12.00 20.67
C GLU A 360 22.14 12.55 19.44
N GLU A 361 23.06 11.75 18.87
CA GLU A 361 23.76 12.07 17.63
C GLU A 361 22.78 12.30 16.47
N SER A 362 21.81 11.38 16.28
CA SER A 362 20.79 11.49 15.23
C SER A 362 19.88 12.72 15.42
N VAL A 363 19.48 13.02 16.66
CA VAL A 363 18.68 14.21 17.01
C VAL A 363 19.49 15.48 16.75
N GLN A 364 20.76 15.51 17.13
CA GLN A 364 21.63 16.66 16.94
C GLN A 364 21.85 16.94 15.44
N GLN A 365 22.11 15.91 14.63
CA GLN A 365 22.28 16.03 13.19
C GLN A 365 21.00 16.56 12.54
N GLN A 366 19.84 15.99 12.84
CA GLN A 366 18.55 16.45 12.35
C GLN A 366 18.27 17.91 12.78
N SER A 367 18.55 18.26 14.03
CA SER A 367 18.37 19.62 14.56
C SER A 367 19.24 20.63 13.82
N ASN A 368 20.52 20.30 13.58
CA ASN A 368 21.46 21.16 12.87
C ASN A 368 21.03 21.45 11.42
N VAL A 369 20.61 20.39 10.68
CA VAL A 369 20.08 20.53 9.33
C VAL A 369 18.79 21.37 9.33
N GLY A 370 17.87 21.07 10.25
CA GLY A 370 16.63 21.83 10.42
C GLY A 370 16.85 23.30 10.76
N ARG A 371 17.82 23.61 11.64
CA ARG A 371 18.18 24.99 11.98
C ARG A 371 18.68 25.76 10.76
N LYS A 372 19.60 25.16 9.98
CA LYS A 372 20.11 25.78 8.74
C LYS A 372 18.97 26.03 7.74
N GLY A 373 18.08 25.07 7.56
CA GLY A 373 16.93 25.19 6.66
C GLY A 373 15.99 26.31 7.08
N ARG A 374 15.63 26.37 8.37
CA ARG A 374 14.79 27.46 8.92
C ARG A 374 15.46 28.83 8.81
N ALA A 375 16.76 28.94 9.06
CA ALA A 375 17.48 30.22 8.94
C ALA A 375 17.45 30.75 7.49
N ILE A 376 17.70 29.89 6.50
CA ILE A 376 17.65 30.29 5.08
C ILE A 376 16.21 30.65 4.67
N GLN A 377 15.22 29.87 5.10
CA GLN A 377 13.82 30.18 4.84
C GLN A 377 13.40 31.53 5.46
N GLN A 378 13.80 31.78 6.72
CA GLN A 378 13.50 33.05 7.40
C GLN A 378 14.18 34.23 6.72
N PHE A 379 15.43 34.06 6.29
CA PHE A 379 16.13 35.09 5.50
C PHE A 379 15.35 35.41 4.21
N ALA A 380 14.90 34.39 3.46
CA ALA A 380 14.13 34.59 2.24
C ALA A 380 12.79 35.30 2.51
N LEU A 381 12.09 34.95 3.58
CA LEU A 381 10.85 35.61 4.00
C LEU A 381 11.09 37.08 4.36
N ASN A 382 12.12 37.37 5.15
CA ASN A 382 12.45 38.71 5.55
C ASN A 382 12.90 39.59 4.35
N ALA A 383 13.71 39.02 3.44
CA ALA A 383 14.13 39.71 2.23
C ALA A 383 12.94 40.04 1.30
N THR A 384 12.00 39.10 1.18
CA THR A 384 10.76 39.30 0.40
C THR A 384 9.87 40.37 1.03
N ALA A 385 9.69 40.32 2.37
CA ALA A 385 8.92 41.35 3.09
C ALA A 385 9.54 42.71 2.97
N PHE A 386 10.87 42.79 3.06
CA PHE A 386 11.60 44.05 2.84
C PHE A 386 11.37 44.60 1.43
N ALA A 387 11.50 43.75 0.40
CA ALA A 387 11.25 44.18 -0.98
C ALA A 387 9.81 44.65 -1.19
N GLN A 388 8.82 44.00 -0.55
CA GLN A 388 7.42 44.42 -0.58
C GLN A 388 7.20 45.77 0.08
N GLN A 389 7.78 46.00 1.27
CA GLN A 389 7.69 47.30 1.97
C GLN A 389 8.39 48.39 1.18
N ALA A 390 9.58 48.13 0.64
CA ALA A 390 10.32 49.07 -0.20
C ALA A 390 9.50 49.44 -1.46
N ALA A 391 8.83 48.47 -2.10
CA ALA A 391 7.95 48.75 -3.23
C ALA A 391 6.77 49.65 -2.83
N GLN A 392 6.12 49.40 -1.67
CA GLN A 392 5.02 50.23 -1.18
C GLN A 392 5.49 51.69 -0.89
N VAL A 393 6.65 51.86 -0.23
CA VAL A 393 7.23 53.18 -0.01
C VAL A 393 7.56 53.86 -1.34
N SER A 394 8.15 53.13 -2.30
CA SER A 394 8.49 53.67 -3.62
C SER A 394 7.27 54.17 -4.40
N ILE A 395 6.12 53.44 -4.30
CA ILE A 395 4.86 53.88 -4.90
C ILE A 395 4.37 55.18 -4.27
N VAL A 396 4.45 55.30 -2.94
CA VAL A 396 4.03 56.55 -2.28
C VAL A 396 4.94 57.70 -2.69
N VAL A 397 6.27 57.52 -2.63
CA VAL A 397 7.21 58.58 -3.00
C VAL A 397 7.03 59.01 -4.47
N TYR A 398 7.03 58.07 -5.40
CA TYR A 398 6.85 58.34 -6.81
C TYR A 398 5.45 58.89 -7.13
N GLY A 399 4.42 58.35 -6.45
CA GLY A 399 3.03 58.76 -6.58
C GLY A 399 2.80 60.23 -6.16
N VAL A 400 3.47 60.71 -5.08
CA VAL A 400 3.37 62.09 -4.64
C VAL A 400 3.82 63.06 -5.76
N PHE A 401 4.93 62.76 -6.45
CA PHE A 401 5.36 63.58 -7.60
C PHE A 401 4.34 63.56 -8.75
N LEU A 402 3.80 62.36 -9.09
CA LEU A 402 2.81 62.26 -10.16
C LEU A 402 1.45 62.89 -9.84
N VAL A 403 1.07 62.94 -8.55
CA VAL A 403 -0.12 63.67 -8.09
C VAL A 403 0.15 65.20 -8.17
N GLY A 404 1.34 65.64 -7.78
CA GLY A 404 1.76 67.04 -7.89
C GLY A 404 1.77 67.56 -9.33
N ASP A 405 2.15 66.69 -10.28
CA ASP A 405 2.14 66.99 -11.72
C ASP A 405 0.74 66.85 -12.36
N GLY A 406 -0.28 66.44 -11.58
CA GLY A 406 -1.65 66.26 -12.09
C GLY A 406 -1.84 65.02 -13.00
N VAL A 407 -0.88 64.10 -13.05
CA VAL A 407 -0.92 62.89 -13.90
C VAL A 407 -1.88 61.82 -13.34
N ILE A 408 -1.96 61.71 -12.02
CA ILE A 408 -2.83 60.75 -11.32
C ILE A 408 -3.58 61.44 -10.17
N SER A 409 -4.70 60.87 -9.74
CA SER A 409 -5.43 61.33 -8.56
C SER A 409 -4.83 60.77 -7.27
N MET A 410 -5.17 61.40 -6.13
CA MET A 410 -4.75 60.91 -4.81
C MET A 410 -5.36 59.56 -4.49
N GLY A 411 -6.63 59.32 -4.85
CA GLY A 411 -7.27 58.05 -4.70
C GLY A 411 -6.66 56.94 -5.58
N ALA A 412 -6.23 57.26 -6.81
CA ALA A 412 -5.49 56.37 -7.67
C ALA A 412 -4.16 55.91 -7.04
N MET A 413 -3.40 56.83 -6.43
CA MET A 413 -2.15 56.54 -5.72
C MET A 413 -2.42 55.56 -4.57
N ILE A 414 -3.41 55.82 -3.72
CA ILE A 414 -3.75 54.96 -2.58
C ILE A 414 -4.21 53.56 -3.07
N ALA A 415 -5.02 53.51 -4.11
CA ALA A 415 -5.42 52.25 -4.72
C ALA A 415 -4.22 51.44 -5.25
N CYS A 416 -3.24 52.09 -5.89
CA CYS A 416 -2.01 51.45 -6.36
C CYS A 416 -1.17 50.89 -5.23
N VAL A 417 -1.08 51.54 -4.07
CA VAL A 417 -0.40 51.02 -2.87
C VAL A 417 -1.04 49.72 -2.42
N ILE A 418 -2.38 49.67 -2.32
CA ILE A 418 -3.14 48.47 -1.91
C ILE A 418 -2.99 47.35 -2.92
N LEU A 419 -3.14 47.65 -4.23
CA LEU A 419 -3.01 46.68 -5.31
C LEU A 419 -1.59 46.11 -5.38
N THR A 420 -0.56 46.90 -5.15
CA THR A 420 0.83 46.40 -5.08
C THR A 420 1.02 45.45 -3.91
N GLY A 421 0.47 45.76 -2.74
CA GLY A 421 0.46 44.83 -1.62
C GLY A 421 -0.18 43.47 -1.99
N ARG A 422 -1.31 43.50 -2.69
CA ARG A 422 -1.99 42.30 -3.17
C ARG A 422 -1.21 41.54 -4.26
N ALA A 423 -0.59 42.26 -5.19
CA ALA A 423 0.25 41.68 -6.24
C ALA A 423 1.47 40.93 -5.67
N LEU A 424 2.09 41.50 -4.63
CA LEU A 424 3.28 40.92 -4.02
C LEU A 424 2.99 39.88 -2.93
N ALA A 425 1.76 39.79 -2.41
CA ALA A 425 1.39 38.87 -1.33
C ALA A 425 1.64 37.38 -1.64
N PRO A 426 1.32 36.85 -2.82
CA PRO A 426 1.64 35.45 -3.17
C PRO A 426 3.15 35.20 -3.19
N LEU A 427 3.96 36.21 -3.56
CA LEU A 427 5.41 36.11 -3.61
C LEU A 427 6.03 36.02 -2.21
N ALA A 428 5.41 36.65 -1.20
CA ALA A 428 5.87 36.53 0.19
C ALA A 428 5.84 35.08 0.70
N GLN A 429 4.95 34.25 0.16
CA GLN A 429 4.84 32.82 0.52
C GLN A 429 5.74 31.89 -0.31
N LEU A 430 6.43 32.43 -1.35
CA LEU A 430 7.23 31.62 -2.27
C LEU A 430 8.30 30.79 -1.57
N ALA A 431 9.05 31.36 -0.63
CA ALA A 431 10.12 30.65 0.07
C ALA A 431 9.57 29.43 0.85
N GLN A 432 8.43 29.59 1.50
CA GLN A 432 7.76 28.51 2.22
C GLN A 432 7.19 27.46 1.25
N THR A 433 6.55 27.92 0.18
CA THR A 433 6.01 27.07 -0.87
C THR A 433 7.12 26.25 -1.55
N MET A 434 8.27 26.86 -1.84
CA MET A 434 9.44 26.20 -2.41
C MET A 434 10.01 25.13 -1.48
N THR A 435 10.03 25.36 -0.18
CA THR A 435 10.44 24.36 0.80
C THR A 435 9.51 23.16 0.75
N ARG A 436 8.20 23.37 0.74
CA ARG A 436 7.19 22.31 0.65
C ARG A 436 7.25 21.56 -0.68
N ILE A 437 7.47 22.26 -1.81
CA ILE A 437 7.68 21.62 -3.13
C ILE A 437 8.91 20.71 -3.09
N ASN A 438 10.03 21.19 -2.52
CA ASN A 438 11.25 20.38 -2.43
C ASN A 438 11.06 19.15 -1.53
N GLN A 439 10.36 19.29 -0.42
CA GLN A 439 10.01 18.18 0.46
C GLN A 439 9.09 17.18 -0.27
N ALA A 440 8.00 17.64 -0.87
CA ALA A 440 7.09 16.81 -1.65
C ALA A 440 7.81 16.08 -2.80
N ARG A 441 8.75 16.76 -3.48
CA ARG A 441 9.57 16.14 -4.55
C ARG A 441 10.51 15.06 -4.01
N THR A 442 11.08 15.24 -2.82
CA THR A 442 11.94 14.24 -2.18
C THR A 442 11.12 13.03 -1.75
N SER A 443 9.97 13.25 -1.11
CA SER A 443 9.02 12.21 -0.72
C SER A 443 8.46 11.46 -1.95
N TYR A 444 8.11 12.20 -3.02
CA TYR A 444 7.69 11.59 -4.29
C TYR A 444 8.75 10.65 -4.87
N ARG A 445 10.03 11.08 -4.89
CA ARG A 445 11.13 10.25 -5.42
C ARG A 445 11.35 8.98 -4.59
N ALA A 446 11.28 9.10 -3.26
CA ALA A 446 11.41 7.95 -2.38
C ALA A 446 10.26 6.94 -2.57
N LEU A 447 9.03 7.44 -2.68
CA LEU A 447 7.86 6.62 -2.97
C LEU A 447 7.88 6.05 -4.39
N ASP A 448 8.32 6.82 -5.37
CA ASP A 448 8.45 6.35 -6.75
C ASP A 448 9.48 5.24 -6.88
N GLN A 449 10.62 5.33 -6.18
CA GLN A 449 11.57 4.23 -6.07
C GLN A 449 10.94 2.98 -5.45
N LEU A 450 10.13 3.14 -4.41
CA LEU A 450 9.39 2.04 -3.79
C LEU A 450 8.39 1.42 -4.77
N MET A 451 7.60 2.23 -5.46
CA MET A 451 6.58 1.79 -6.42
C MET A 451 7.16 1.14 -7.69
N ASN A 452 8.42 1.41 -8.00
CA ASN A 452 9.16 0.79 -9.10
C ASN A 452 9.92 -0.49 -8.68
N MET A 453 9.88 -0.87 -7.40
CA MET A 453 10.45 -2.15 -6.97
C MET A 453 9.63 -3.32 -7.54
N PRO A 454 10.28 -4.46 -7.85
CA PRO A 454 9.57 -5.60 -8.41
C PRO A 454 8.51 -6.14 -7.45
N SER A 455 7.31 -6.35 -7.99
CA SER A 455 6.18 -6.96 -7.31
C SER A 455 6.17 -8.48 -7.54
N GLU A 456 5.65 -9.25 -6.58
CA GLU A 456 5.35 -10.67 -6.75
C GLU A 456 4.32 -10.88 -7.87
N ARG A 457 3.38 -9.90 -8.02
CA ARG A 457 2.33 -9.90 -9.03
C ARG A 457 2.43 -8.69 -9.93
N PRO A 458 3.37 -8.67 -10.91
CA PRO A 458 3.47 -7.57 -11.84
C PRO A 458 2.20 -7.47 -12.69
N ALA A 459 1.73 -6.23 -12.89
CA ALA A 459 0.55 -5.97 -13.71
C ALA A 459 0.74 -6.53 -15.13
N GLY A 460 -0.26 -7.24 -15.62
CA GLY A 460 -0.23 -7.81 -16.97
C GLY A 460 0.39 -9.20 -17.11
N ARG A 461 0.94 -9.78 -16.04
CA ARG A 461 1.37 -11.17 -16.03
C ARG A 461 0.16 -12.08 -15.77
N HIS A 462 -0.05 -13.05 -16.63
CA HIS A 462 -1.05 -14.09 -16.43
C HIS A 462 -0.41 -15.26 -15.70
N TYR A 463 -1.03 -15.67 -14.61
CA TYR A 463 -0.64 -16.84 -13.84
C TYR A 463 -1.55 -18.01 -14.17
N LEU A 464 -1.01 -19.22 -14.08
CA LEU A 464 -1.81 -20.43 -14.11
C LEU A 464 -2.56 -20.53 -12.77
N SER A 465 -3.87 -20.62 -12.83
CA SER A 465 -4.69 -20.90 -11.65
C SER A 465 -4.63 -22.38 -11.33
N ARG A 466 -4.22 -22.71 -10.11
CA ARG A 466 -4.15 -24.06 -9.57
C ARG A 466 -4.84 -24.09 -8.21
N SER A 467 -6.15 -24.19 -8.23
CA SER A 467 -6.97 -24.21 -7.00
C SER A 467 -6.66 -25.39 -6.07
N SER A 468 -6.19 -26.50 -6.62
CA SER A 468 -5.73 -27.67 -5.87
C SER A 468 -4.41 -28.17 -6.45
N LEU A 469 -3.49 -28.55 -5.56
CA LEU A 469 -2.22 -29.16 -5.89
C LEU A 469 -2.18 -30.58 -5.30
N GLU A 470 -1.45 -31.50 -5.95
CA GLU A 470 -1.25 -32.87 -5.46
C GLU A 470 -0.12 -32.96 -4.46
N GLY A 471 0.87 -32.05 -4.58
CA GLY A 471 1.95 -31.92 -3.64
C GLY A 471 3.26 -32.57 -4.05
N LYS A 472 3.49 -32.81 -5.35
CA LYS A 472 4.81 -33.16 -5.89
C LYS A 472 5.70 -31.93 -5.92
N ILE A 473 6.91 -32.02 -5.37
CA ILE A 473 7.90 -30.93 -5.34
C ILE A 473 9.14 -31.38 -6.11
N SER A 474 9.60 -30.59 -7.08
CA SER A 474 10.84 -30.86 -7.81
C SER A 474 11.73 -29.61 -7.92
N LEU A 475 12.97 -29.73 -7.53
CA LEU A 475 14.00 -28.72 -7.70
C LEU A 475 14.99 -29.19 -8.76
N GLN A 476 15.24 -28.37 -9.78
CA GLN A 476 16.11 -28.68 -10.90
C GLN A 476 17.22 -27.62 -10.97
N ASP A 477 18.46 -28.03 -10.65
CA ASP A 477 19.67 -27.21 -10.66
C ASP A 477 19.53 -25.88 -9.92
N VAL A 478 18.80 -25.88 -8.80
CA VAL A 478 18.45 -24.67 -8.06
C VAL A 478 19.66 -24.11 -7.34
N SER A 479 19.99 -22.84 -7.67
CA SER A 479 20.98 -22.06 -6.94
C SER A 479 20.35 -20.74 -6.48
N PHE A 480 20.73 -20.32 -5.29
CA PHE A 480 20.18 -19.09 -4.70
C PHE A 480 21.18 -18.37 -3.83
N ARG A 481 21.12 -17.03 -3.88
CA ARG A 481 21.91 -16.10 -3.07
C ARG A 481 20.98 -15.03 -2.52
N TYR A 482 21.11 -14.72 -1.24
CA TYR A 482 20.39 -13.58 -0.67
C TYR A 482 20.90 -12.25 -1.25
N PRO A 483 20.02 -11.25 -1.41
CA PRO A 483 20.46 -9.92 -1.80
C PRO A 483 21.60 -9.42 -0.90
N GLU A 484 22.57 -8.74 -1.48
CA GLU A 484 23.74 -8.16 -0.78
C GLU A 484 24.75 -9.18 -0.20
N GLN A 485 24.50 -10.49 -0.35
CA GLN A 485 25.49 -11.51 0.05
C GLN A 485 26.36 -11.95 -1.16
N THR A 486 27.63 -12.20 -0.89
CA THR A 486 28.58 -12.66 -1.93
C THR A 486 28.56 -14.18 -2.09
N THR A 487 28.20 -14.92 -1.03
CA THR A 487 28.17 -16.38 -1.01
C THR A 487 26.80 -16.92 -1.35
N ALA A 488 26.74 -17.97 -2.19
CA ALA A 488 25.50 -18.68 -2.48
C ALA A 488 25.00 -19.43 -1.21
N ALA A 489 23.73 -19.25 -0.89
CA ALA A 489 23.08 -19.99 0.20
C ALA A 489 22.68 -21.41 -0.22
N LEU A 490 22.43 -21.63 -1.52
CA LEU A 490 22.16 -22.94 -2.14
C LEU A 490 22.89 -22.98 -3.49
N ALA A 491 23.47 -24.14 -3.82
CA ALA A 491 24.24 -24.37 -5.05
C ALA A 491 23.88 -25.72 -5.68
N ASN A 492 23.31 -25.68 -6.88
CA ASN A 492 22.97 -26.81 -7.73
C ASN A 492 22.16 -27.90 -6.97
N ILE A 493 21.07 -27.49 -6.34
CA ILE A 493 20.15 -28.40 -5.64
C ILE A 493 19.28 -29.12 -6.66
N ASN A 494 19.33 -30.44 -6.66
CA ASN A 494 18.45 -31.34 -7.37
C ASN A 494 17.74 -32.21 -6.35
N LEU A 495 16.39 -32.17 -6.31
CA LEU A 495 15.59 -32.88 -5.33
C LEU A 495 14.17 -33.10 -5.88
N THR A 496 13.65 -34.31 -5.72
CA THR A 496 12.25 -34.61 -5.99
C THR A 496 11.61 -35.24 -4.75
N ILE A 497 10.43 -34.72 -4.37
CA ILE A 497 9.59 -35.22 -3.29
C ILE A 497 8.25 -35.59 -3.91
N GLU A 498 7.84 -36.82 -3.78
CA GLU A 498 6.59 -37.34 -4.36
C GLU A 498 5.37 -36.95 -3.49
N PRO A 499 4.14 -36.93 -4.07
CA PRO A 499 2.92 -36.65 -3.32
C PRO A 499 2.75 -37.60 -2.12
N GLY A 500 2.44 -37.03 -0.93
CA GLY A 500 2.27 -37.80 0.30
C GLY A 500 3.58 -38.26 0.96
N GLU A 501 4.75 -37.97 0.39
CA GLU A 501 6.04 -38.34 0.97
C GLU A 501 6.36 -37.47 2.22
N LYS A 502 7.01 -38.08 3.18
CA LYS A 502 7.38 -37.42 4.45
C LYS A 502 8.89 -37.33 4.58
N VAL A 503 9.41 -36.11 4.48
CA VAL A 503 10.83 -35.83 4.33
C VAL A 503 11.34 -34.91 5.45
N ALA A 504 12.48 -35.23 6.04
CA ALA A 504 13.20 -34.33 6.93
C ALA A 504 14.41 -33.72 6.21
N LEU A 505 14.57 -32.39 6.34
CA LEU A 505 15.77 -31.67 5.93
C LEU A 505 16.65 -31.48 7.18
N LEU A 506 17.76 -32.18 7.22
CA LEU A 506 18.77 -32.09 8.29
C LEU A 506 20.02 -31.35 7.83
N GLY A 507 20.82 -30.85 8.76
CA GLY A 507 22.08 -30.20 8.49
C GLY A 507 22.47 -29.17 9.55
N ARG A 508 23.69 -28.67 9.47
CA ARG A 508 24.22 -27.67 10.42
C ARG A 508 23.50 -26.33 10.31
N VAL A 509 23.61 -25.50 11.32
CA VAL A 509 23.15 -24.11 11.27
C VAL A 509 23.85 -23.39 10.11
N GLY A 510 23.09 -22.66 9.28
CA GLY A 510 23.63 -21.97 8.10
C GLY A 510 23.81 -22.85 6.86
N SER A 511 23.41 -24.13 6.87
CA SER A 511 23.56 -25.02 5.71
C SER A 511 22.60 -24.75 4.54
N GLY A 512 21.58 -23.88 4.69
CA GLY A 512 20.63 -23.52 3.63
C GLY A 512 19.23 -24.13 3.76
N LYS A 513 18.92 -24.88 4.83
CA LYS A 513 17.60 -25.53 5.03
C LYS A 513 16.43 -24.58 5.02
N SER A 514 16.44 -23.55 5.84
CA SER A 514 15.39 -22.54 5.88
C SER A 514 15.30 -21.71 4.58
N THR A 515 16.42 -21.61 3.85
CA THR A 515 16.43 -21.00 2.50
C THR A 515 15.66 -21.87 1.52
N LEU A 516 15.84 -23.19 1.58
CA LEU A 516 15.09 -24.14 0.76
C LEU A 516 13.58 -24.02 1.03
N ALA A 517 13.20 -23.98 2.32
CA ALA A 517 11.80 -23.78 2.72
C ALA A 517 11.19 -22.48 2.13
N ARG A 518 11.95 -21.38 2.17
CA ARG A 518 11.49 -20.09 1.62
C ARG A 518 11.36 -20.09 0.09
N LEU A 519 12.21 -20.85 -0.61
CA LEU A 519 12.08 -21.05 -2.07
C LEU A 519 10.83 -21.85 -2.42
N LEU A 520 10.53 -22.91 -1.67
CA LEU A 520 9.32 -23.72 -1.87
C LEU A 520 8.03 -22.92 -1.66
N LEU A 521 8.04 -21.97 -0.74
CA LEU A 521 6.90 -21.03 -0.53
C LEU A 521 6.83 -19.91 -1.58
N GLY A 522 7.78 -19.84 -2.52
CA GLY A 522 7.85 -18.77 -3.50
C GLY A 522 8.09 -17.39 -2.89
N ILE A 523 8.65 -17.31 -1.66
CA ILE A 523 9.01 -16.03 -1.02
C ILE A 523 10.20 -15.39 -1.72
N TYR A 524 11.12 -16.22 -2.22
CA TYR A 524 12.25 -15.80 -3.04
C TYR A 524 12.24 -16.60 -4.34
N PRO A 525 12.48 -15.98 -5.49
CA PRO A 525 12.73 -16.71 -6.74
C PRO A 525 14.15 -17.30 -6.73
N PRO A 526 14.39 -18.48 -7.31
CA PRO A 526 15.74 -19.01 -7.50
C PRO A 526 16.56 -18.11 -8.44
N GLU A 527 17.89 -18.00 -8.20
CA GLU A 527 18.81 -17.28 -9.08
C GLU A 527 19.07 -18.08 -10.37
N LYS A 528 19.19 -19.41 -10.23
CA LYS A 528 19.33 -20.36 -11.35
C LYS A 528 18.47 -21.56 -11.09
N GLY A 529 18.07 -22.26 -12.17
CA GLY A 529 17.25 -23.44 -12.09
C GLY A 529 15.75 -23.14 -11.95
N ALA A 530 14.99 -24.17 -11.60
CA ALA A 530 13.55 -24.11 -11.45
C ALA A 530 13.09 -24.87 -10.20
N VAL A 531 12.09 -24.30 -9.52
CA VAL A 531 11.32 -24.96 -8.48
C VAL A 531 9.94 -25.26 -9.07
N LEU A 532 9.60 -26.54 -9.14
CA LEU A 532 8.33 -26.99 -9.69
C LEU A 532 7.45 -27.58 -8.59
N VAL A 533 6.16 -27.32 -8.69
CA VAL A 533 5.11 -27.99 -7.91
C VAL A 533 4.13 -28.59 -8.91
N ASP A 534 3.89 -29.90 -8.81
CA ASP A 534 3.09 -30.69 -9.76
C ASP A 534 3.55 -30.43 -11.22
N ASP A 535 4.87 -30.54 -11.44
CA ASP A 535 5.56 -30.32 -12.71
C ASP A 535 5.38 -28.92 -13.34
N THR A 536 4.84 -27.97 -12.56
CA THR A 536 4.65 -26.58 -12.97
C THR A 536 5.60 -25.66 -12.20
N ASP A 537 6.34 -24.81 -12.91
CA ASP A 537 7.24 -23.83 -12.28
C ASP A 537 6.43 -22.87 -11.37
N ILE A 538 6.83 -22.72 -10.11
CA ILE A 538 6.16 -21.86 -9.13
C ILE A 538 6.05 -20.41 -9.59
N ARG A 539 6.95 -19.97 -10.49
CA ARG A 539 6.90 -18.63 -11.09
C ARG A 539 5.71 -18.46 -12.04
N GLN A 540 5.08 -19.54 -12.51
CA GLN A 540 3.90 -19.54 -13.37
C GLN A 540 2.61 -19.68 -12.58
N ILE A 541 2.66 -20.23 -11.37
CA ILE A 541 1.51 -20.39 -10.47
C ILE A 541 1.23 -19.07 -9.75
N ASP A 542 -0.04 -18.73 -9.53
CA ASP A 542 -0.38 -17.58 -8.70
C ASP A 542 0.16 -17.79 -7.27
N PRO A 543 0.93 -16.83 -6.70
CA PRO A 543 1.48 -16.96 -5.35
C PRO A 543 0.43 -17.24 -4.27
N ALA A 544 -0.83 -16.79 -4.45
CA ALA A 544 -1.89 -17.10 -3.50
C ALA A 544 -2.34 -18.56 -3.60
N ASP A 545 -2.47 -19.11 -4.83
CA ASP A 545 -2.83 -20.50 -5.03
C ASP A 545 -1.73 -21.41 -4.49
N LEU A 546 -0.47 -21.09 -4.76
CA LEU A 546 0.67 -21.83 -4.21
C LEU A 546 0.62 -21.87 -2.68
N ARG A 547 0.53 -20.70 -2.03
CA ARG A 547 0.56 -20.59 -0.57
C ARG A 547 -0.72 -21.12 0.10
N HIS A 548 -1.85 -21.09 -0.59
CA HIS A 548 -3.09 -21.68 -0.08
C HIS A 548 -3.00 -23.20 0.04
N ASN A 549 -2.24 -23.84 -0.85
CA ASN A 549 -2.03 -25.28 -0.86
C ASN A 549 -0.86 -25.74 0.02
N ILE A 550 -0.14 -24.82 0.68
CA ILE A 550 1.00 -25.14 1.58
C ILE A 550 0.71 -24.61 2.98
N GLY A 551 0.41 -25.50 3.92
CA GLY A 551 0.40 -25.15 5.33
C GLY A 551 1.82 -24.94 5.84
N SER A 552 2.17 -23.72 6.24
CA SER A 552 3.55 -23.41 6.60
C SER A 552 3.70 -22.98 8.06
N VAL A 553 4.75 -23.50 8.72
CA VAL A 553 5.26 -23.02 10.00
C VAL A 553 6.70 -22.57 9.78
N LEU A 554 6.94 -21.25 9.89
CA LEU A 554 8.29 -20.69 9.78
C LEU A 554 9.00 -20.73 11.14
N GLN A 555 10.33 -20.65 11.12
CA GLN A 555 11.18 -20.70 12.31
C GLN A 555 10.79 -19.64 13.36
N GLU A 556 10.44 -18.42 12.93
CA GLU A 556 9.89 -17.40 13.83
C GLU A 556 8.37 -17.49 13.85
N ALA A 557 7.80 -17.80 15.02
CA ALA A 557 6.37 -17.84 15.26
C ALA A 557 5.83 -16.40 15.37
N TRP A 558 5.33 -15.85 14.24
CA TRP A 558 4.76 -14.50 14.18
C TRP A 558 3.25 -14.53 14.35
N LEU A 559 2.75 -13.81 15.36
CA LEU A 559 1.33 -13.59 15.60
C LEU A 559 1.00 -12.11 15.46
N PHE A 560 -0.17 -11.83 14.92
CA PHE A 560 -0.69 -10.48 14.76
C PHE A 560 -1.54 -10.09 15.97
N SER A 561 -1.59 -8.80 16.26
CA SER A 561 -2.52 -8.27 17.27
C SER A 561 -3.97 -8.60 16.88
N GLY A 562 -4.73 -9.11 17.84
CA GLY A 562 -6.11 -9.57 17.63
C GLY A 562 -6.44 -10.74 18.55
N THR A 563 -7.39 -11.60 18.18
CA THR A 563 -7.75 -12.78 18.98
C THR A 563 -7.01 -14.04 18.53
N VAL A 564 -7.00 -15.08 19.38
CA VAL A 564 -6.50 -16.41 19.02
C VAL A 564 -7.24 -16.94 17.78
N ARG A 565 -8.57 -16.82 17.77
CA ARG A 565 -9.43 -17.17 16.63
C ARG A 565 -8.94 -16.53 15.33
N GLN A 566 -8.75 -15.21 15.35
CA GLN A 566 -8.27 -14.46 14.19
C GLN A 566 -6.88 -14.93 13.74
N ASN A 567 -5.97 -15.20 14.68
CA ASN A 567 -4.63 -15.67 14.35
C ASN A 567 -4.59 -17.08 13.76
N ILE A 568 -5.46 -18.00 14.19
CA ILE A 568 -5.59 -19.31 13.58
C ILE A 568 -6.21 -19.20 12.19
N ALA A 569 -7.22 -18.34 12.04
CA ALA A 569 -7.99 -18.16 10.79
C ALA A 569 -7.24 -17.38 9.71
N ILE A 570 -6.08 -16.77 9.99
CA ILE A 570 -5.30 -16.02 9.01
C ILE A 570 -4.96 -16.92 7.81
N GLY A 571 -5.29 -16.43 6.60
CA GLY A 571 -5.03 -17.11 5.35
C GLY A 571 -6.08 -18.17 4.96
N ALA A 572 -6.97 -18.53 5.87
CA ALA A 572 -8.09 -19.42 5.56
C ALA A 572 -9.32 -18.63 5.10
N HIS A 573 -10.14 -19.27 4.27
CA HIS A 573 -11.36 -18.67 3.75
C HIS A 573 -12.55 -19.05 4.62
N HIS A 574 -13.13 -18.07 5.30
CA HIS A 574 -14.32 -18.25 6.16
C HIS A 574 -14.33 -19.59 6.91
N PRO A 575 -13.28 -19.89 7.68
CA PRO A 575 -13.24 -21.16 8.40
C PRO A 575 -14.38 -21.18 9.42
N THR A 576 -15.08 -22.31 9.50
CA THR A 576 -16.08 -22.48 10.55
C THR A 576 -15.42 -22.62 11.91
N ASP A 577 -16.20 -22.38 12.97
CA ASP A 577 -15.71 -22.56 14.34
C ASP A 577 -15.27 -23.99 14.62
N GLU A 578 -15.95 -24.99 14.00
CA GLU A 578 -15.56 -26.40 14.06
C GLU A 578 -14.19 -26.64 13.41
N GLN A 579 -13.92 -26.04 12.25
CA GLN A 579 -12.63 -26.17 11.58
C GLN A 579 -11.50 -25.56 12.40
N ILE A 580 -11.72 -24.37 12.99
CA ILE A 580 -10.75 -23.72 13.88
C ILE A 580 -10.51 -24.57 15.13
N LEU A 581 -11.57 -25.08 15.73
CA LEU A 581 -11.48 -25.97 16.90
C LEU A 581 -10.72 -27.25 16.57
N GLN A 582 -11.01 -27.88 15.43
CA GLN A 582 -10.33 -29.10 14.98
C GLN A 582 -8.86 -28.86 14.71
N ALA A 583 -8.49 -27.78 14.00
CA ALA A 583 -7.10 -27.39 13.77
C ALA A 583 -6.35 -27.15 15.08
N ALA A 584 -6.98 -26.44 16.02
CA ALA A 584 -6.41 -26.20 17.35
C ALA A 584 -6.22 -27.50 18.17
N LYS A 585 -7.14 -28.45 18.08
CA LYS A 585 -7.00 -29.78 18.73
C LYS A 585 -5.88 -30.58 18.11
N LEU A 586 -5.77 -30.61 16.79
CA LEU A 586 -4.70 -31.31 16.07
C LEU A 586 -3.32 -30.72 16.41
N ALA A 587 -3.21 -29.39 16.49
CA ALA A 587 -1.99 -28.71 16.90
C ALA A 587 -1.66 -28.84 18.39
N GLY A 588 -2.62 -29.22 19.25
CA GLY A 588 -2.47 -29.20 20.70
C GLY A 588 -2.67 -27.84 21.34
N ALA A 589 -3.16 -26.86 20.60
CA ALA A 589 -3.42 -25.50 21.09
C ALA A 589 -4.70 -25.42 21.93
N HIS A 590 -5.68 -26.28 21.68
CA HIS A 590 -6.99 -26.25 22.33
C HIS A 590 -6.91 -26.30 23.86
N ASP A 591 -6.00 -27.11 24.41
CA ASP A 591 -5.93 -27.39 25.83
C ASP A 591 -5.60 -26.12 26.66
N PHE A 592 -4.68 -25.26 26.17
CA PHE A 592 -4.38 -24.00 26.86
C PHE A 592 -5.41 -22.90 26.52
N ILE A 593 -5.96 -22.88 25.30
CA ILE A 593 -6.99 -21.93 24.89
C ILE A 593 -8.24 -22.12 25.73
N ALA A 594 -8.71 -23.37 25.90
CA ALA A 594 -9.91 -23.69 26.66
C ALA A 594 -9.80 -23.36 28.16
N ARG A 595 -8.60 -23.30 28.72
CA ARG A 595 -8.37 -22.88 30.12
C ARG A 595 -8.48 -21.38 30.33
N HIS A 596 -8.37 -20.58 29.28
CA HIS A 596 -8.50 -19.13 29.38
C HIS A 596 -9.98 -18.72 29.46
N PRO A 597 -10.35 -17.77 30.33
CA PRO A 597 -11.77 -17.36 30.51
C PRO A 597 -12.44 -16.91 29.20
N GLN A 598 -11.67 -16.29 28.30
CA GLN A 598 -12.16 -15.82 27.00
C GLN A 598 -11.99 -16.85 25.86
N GLY A 599 -11.41 -18.02 26.14
CA GLY A 599 -11.20 -19.07 25.15
C GLY A 599 -10.55 -18.57 23.83
N TYR A 600 -11.18 -18.84 22.71
CA TYR A 600 -10.69 -18.43 21.39
C TYR A 600 -10.72 -16.91 21.12
N ASP A 601 -11.46 -16.16 21.93
CA ASP A 601 -11.51 -14.69 21.86
C ASP A 601 -10.45 -14.03 22.74
N MET A 602 -9.56 -14.81 23.36
CA MET A 602 -8.40 -14.31 24.09
C MET A 602 -7.60 -13.34 23.24
N PRO A 603 -7.35 -12.10 23.72
CA PRO A 603 -6.56 -11.12 22.97
C PRO A 603 -5.07 -11.50 22.96
N ILE A 604 -4.45 -11.31 21.83
CA ILE A 604 -3.00 -11.47 21.60
C ILE A 604 -2.43 -10.10 21.29
N GLY A 605 -1.36 -9.72 22.01
CA GLY A 605 -0.58 -8.52 21.73
C GLY A 605 0.31 -8.65 20.48
N GLU A 606 1.04 -7.57 20.17
CA GLU A 606 1.99 -7.55 19.05
C GLU A 606 3.02 -8.68 19.20
N ARG A 607 3.30 -9.40 18.10
CA ARG A 607 4.22 -10.57 18.05
C ARG A 607 3.87 -11.71 19.03
N GLY A 608 2.64 -11.77 19.49
CA GLY A 608 2.21 -12.79 20.45
C GLY A 608 2.59 -12.48 21.90
N GLU A 609 2.71 -11.18 22.23
CA GLU A 609 2.91 -10.74 23.62
C GLU A 609 1.82 -11.31 24.53
N GLY A 610 2.22 -11.78 25.71
CA GLY A 610 1.34 -12.48 26.66
C GLY A 610 1.32 -14.00 26.51
N LEU A 611 1.91 -14.57 25.45
CA LEU A 611 2.00 -16.02 25.23
C LEU A 611 3.43 -16.52 25.39
N SER A 612 3.57 -17.76 25.93
CA SER A 612 4.86 -18.45 25.90
C SER A 612 5.31 -18.79 24.49
N GLY A 613 6.61 -19.03 24.26
CA GLY A 613 7.14 -19.45 22.98
C GLY A 613 6.44 -20.69 22.40
N GLY A 614 6.20 -21.71 23.24
CA GLY A 614 5.48 -22.91 22.85
C GLY A 614 4.02 -22.65 22.46
N GLN A 615 3.31 -21.82 23.22
CA GLN A 615 1.93 -21.43 22.88
C GLN A 615 1.84 -20.70 21.55
N ARG A 616 2.80 -19.81 21.26
CA ARG A 616 2.89 -19.14 19.95
C ARG A 616 3.08 -20.15 18.82
N GLN A 617 3.98 -21.13 18.99
CA GLN A 617 4.21 -22.19 18.02
C GLN A 617 2.97 -23.06 17.81
N LEU A 618 2.23 -23.42 18.87
CA LEU A 618 1.00 -24.19 18.77
C LEU A 618 -0.08 -23.45 17.94
N ILE A 619 -0.21 -22.14 18.10
CA ILE A 619 -1.14 -21.32 17.29
C ILE A 619 -0.69 -21.29 15.83
N CYS A 620 0.62 -21.10 15.55
CA CYS A 620 1.15 -21.15 14.18
C CYS A 620 0.94 -22.54 13.53
N LEU A 621 1.07 -23.61 14.31
CA LEU A 621 0.81 -24.96 13.86
C LEU A 621 -0.69 -25.18 13.56
N ALA A 622 -1.60 -24.67 14.41
CA ALA A 622 -3.04 -24.71 14.15
C ALA A 622 -3.39 -23.94 12.86
N ARG A 623 -2.76 -22.80 12.63
CA ARG A 623 -2.90 -22.03 11.38
C ARG A 623 -2.48 -22.85 10.16
N ALA A 624 -1.34 -23.56 10.24
CA ALA A 624 -0.81 -24.36 9.14
C ALA A 624 -1.67 -25.60 8.84
N LEU A 625 -2.34 -26.16 9.84
CA LEU A 625 -3.21 -27.33 9.69
C LEU A 625 -4.64 -26.98 9.29
N LEU A 626 -5.03 -25.71 9.39
CA LEU A 626 -6.38 -25.27 9.05
C LEU A 626 -6.64 -25.45 7.56
N GLY A 627 -7.76 -26.08 7.23
CA GLY A 627 -8.12 -26.38 5.85
C GLY A 627 -7.48 -27.64 5.26
N ALA A 628 -6.67 -28.37 6.04
CA ALA A 628 -6.00 -29.61 5.64
C ALA A 628 -5.28 -29.50 4.27
N PRO A 629 -4.31 -28.57 4.12
CA PRO A 629 -3.62 -28.36 2.85
C PRO A 629 -2.89 -29.63 2.40
N PRO A 630 -2.73 -29.88 1.08
CA PRO A 630 -2.06 -31.08 0.57
C PRO A 630 -0.56 -31.14 0.90
N MET A 631 0.06 -30.00 1.17
CA MET A 631 1.47 -29.88 1.55
C MET A 631 1.63 -29.22 2.91
N LEU A 632 2.53 -29.73 3.74
CA LEU A 632 2.95 -29.14 5.01
C LEU A 632 4.45 -28.87 4.99
N LEU A 633 4.83 -27.63 5.24
CA LEU A 633 6.22 -27.20 5.32
C LEU A 633 6.49 -26.61 6.69
N MET A 634 7.30 -27.26 7.49
CA MET A 634 7.54 -26.91 8.89
C MET A 634 9.04 -26.68 9.16
N ASP A 635 9.41 -25.47 9.54
CA ASP A 635 10.78 -25.11 9.93
C ASP A 635 10.85 -25.00 11.45
N GLU A 636 11.44 -26.00 12.09
CA GLU A 636 11.60 -26.16 13.53
C GLU A 636 10.29 -25.96 14.34
N PRO A 637 9.22 -26.69 14.01
CA PRO A 637 7.88 -26.42 14.54
C PRO A 637 7.72 -26.60 16.05
N THR A 638 8.66 -27.26 16.72
CA THR A 638 8.60 -27.56 18.16
C THR A 638 9.77 -27.00 18.97
N SER A 639 10.54 -26.04 18.39
CA SER A 639 11.80 -25.55 19.02
C SER A 639 11.60 -24.89 20.38
N ALA A 640 10.43 -24.29 20.66
CA ALA A 640 10.10 -23.64 21.93
C ALA A 640 9.22 -24.49 22.85
N MET A 641 9.04 -25.79 22.57
CA MET A 641 8.22 -26.70 23.36
C MET A 641 9.07 -27.54 24.32
N ASP A 642 8.48 -27.90 25.45
CA ASP A 642 9.03 -28.91 26.34
C ASP A 642 8.86 -30.32 25.74
N ILE A 643 9.59 -31.29 26.29
CA ILE A 643 9.66 -32.67 25.78
C ILE A 643 8.28 -33.35 25.77
N GLN A 644 7.45 -33.10 26.77
CA GLN A 644 6.16 -33.74 26.91
C GLN A 644 5.17 -33.18 25.83
N THR A 645 5.06 -31.86 25.73
CA THR A 645 4.25 -31.18 24.73
C THR A 645 4.71 -31.55 23.32
N GLU A 646 6.03 -31.62 23.09
CA GLU A 646 6.58 -32.04 21.80
C GLU A 646 6.14 -33.46 21.40
N LYS A 647 6.21 -34.44 22.31
CA LYS A 647 5.77 -35.83 22.03
C LYS A 647 4.29 -35.90 21.67
N GLU A 648 3.44 -35.14 22.38
CA GLU A 648 2.01 -35.10 22.12
C GLU A 648 1.72 -34.48 20.75
N VAL A 649 2.38 -33.36 20.41
CA VAL A 649 2.26 -32.70 19.11
C VAL A 649 2.72 -33.63 17.98
N ILE A 650 3.84 -34.32 18.14
CA ILE A 650 4.33 -35.28 17.16
C ILE A 650 3.31 -36.40 16.92
N SER A 651 2.72 -36.95 17.98
CA SER A 651 1.71 -37.99 17.88
C SER A 651 0.46 -37.52 17.11
N ARG A 652 -0.02 -36.31 17.42
CA ARG A 652 -1.18 -35.68 16.74
C ARG A 652 -0.87 -35.36 15.29
N LEU A 653 0.31 -34.80 14.98
CA LEU A 653 0.78 -34.50 13.62
C LEU A 653 0.91 -35.75 12.76
N LYS A 654 1.42 -36.85 13.33
CA LYS A 654 1.53 -38.12 12.61
C LYS A 654 0.16 -38.64 12.18
N ALA A 655 -0.85 -38.47 13.01
CA ALA A 655 -2.23 -38.84 12.66
C ALA A 655 -2.86 -37.87 11.63
N ALA A 656 -2.56 -36.58 11.75
CA ALA A 656 -3.14 -35.55 10.88
C ALA A 656 -2.54 -35.53 9.47
N SER A 657 -1.26 -35.88 9.31
CA SER A 657 -0.51 -35.70 8.04
C SER A 657 -0.42 -36.97 7.21
N GLN A 658 -1.32 -37.98 7.37
CA GLN A 658 -1.20 -39.27 6.70
C GLN A 658 -1.17 -39.19 5.17
N SER A 659 -2.02 -38.37 4.57
CA SER A 659 -2.15 -38.21 3.11
C SER A 659 -1.40 -37.01 2.54
N GLN A 660 -0.81 -36.16 3.40
CA GLN A 660 -0.19 -34.89 3.00
C GLN A 660 1.29 -35.11 2.69
N THR A 661 1.84 -34.34 1.73
CA THR A 661 3.29 -34.21 1.57
C THR A 661 3.84 -33.41 2.73
N LEU A 662 4.80 -33.95 3.48
CA LEU A 662 5.35 -33.29 4.66
C LEU A 662 6.85 -33.05 4.50
N VAL A 663 7.25 -31.80 4.61
CA VAL A 663 8.67 -31.36 4.66
C VAL A 663 8.95 -30.73 5.99
N VAL A 664 9.80 -31.36 6.81
CA VAL A 664 10.18 -30.87 8.13
C VAL A 664 11.66 -30.49 8.13
N VAL A 665 11.95 -29.23 8.38
CA VAL A 665 13.30 -28.75 8.64
C VAL A 665 13.55 -28.85 10.14
N THR A 666 14.54 -29.60 10.55
CA THR A 666 14.82 -29.77 11.98
C THR A 666 16.26 -30.18 12.26
N HIS A 667 16.67 -29.96 13.49
CA HIS A 667 17.87 -30.54 14.09
C HIS A 667 17.52 -31.52 15.25
N ARG A 668 16.23 -31.65 15.58
CA ARG A 668 15.73 -32.53 16.65
C ARG A 668 15.43 -33.93 16.17
N THR A 669 15.99 -34.93 16.82
CA THR A 669 15.77 -36.34 16.47
C THR A 669 14.35 -36.83 16.75
N SER A 670 13.61 -36.19 17.67
CA SER A 670 12.22 -36.47 18.01
C SER A 670 11.29 -36.32 16.79
N LEU A 671 11.49 -35.29 15.99
CA LEU A 671 10.69 -35.00 14.79
C LEU A 671 10.92 -36.02 13.66
N LEU A 672 12.00 -36.79 13.71
CA LEU A 672 12.24 -37.89 12.75
C LEU A 672 11.21 -39.03 12.86
N ALA A 673 10.41 -39.06 13.93
CA ALA A 673 9.27 -39.99 14.05
C ALA A 673 8.15 -39.71 13.04
N LEU A 674 8.13 -38.49 12.43
CA LEU A 674 7.16 -38.05 11.44
C LEU A 674 7.54 -38.42 10.01
N VAL A 675 8.78 -38.82 9.75
CA VAL A 675 9.33 -38.88 8.39
C VAL A 675 9.92 -40.28 8.09
N ASP A 676 9.91 -40.60 6.81
CA ASP A 676 10.44 -41.87 6.27
C ASP A 676 11.75 -41.65 5.50
N ARG A 677 11.97 -40.46 4.93
CA ARG A 677 13.15 -40.07 4.15
C ARG A 677 13.87 -38.88 4.81
N VAL A 678 15.19 -38.90 4.73
CA VAL A 678 16.05 -37.87 5.31
C VAL A 678 16.98 -37.35 4.23
N ILE A 679 17.04 -36.02 4.13
CA ILE A 679 17.94 -35.30 3.24
C ILE A 679 18.88 -34.47 4.11
N ILE A 680 20.18 -34.65 3.95
CA ILE A 680 21.19 -33.88 4.66
C ILE A 680 21.72 -32.77 3.75
N VAL A 681 21.58 -31.54 4.22
CA VAL A 681 22.08 -30.34 3.54
C VAL A 681 23.30 -29.80 4.28
N ASP A 682 24.41 -29.62 3.59
CA ASP A 682 25.61 -28.97 4.13
C ASP A 682 26.22 -28.01 3.11
N GLN A 683 26.60 -26.81 3.57
CA GLN A 683 27.18 -25.75 2.74
C GLN A 683 26.39 -25.47 1.45
N GLY A 684 25.06 -25.49 1.54
CA GLY A 684 24.17 -25.20 0.41
C GLY A 684 24.04 -26.33 -0.62
N LYS A 685 24.50 -27.56 -0.31
CA LYS A 685 24.40 -28.74 -1.18
C LYS A 685 23.74 -29.92 -0.46
N ILE A 686 23.09 -30.79 -1.21
CA ILE A 686 22.62 -32.09 -0.69
C ILE A 686 23.81 -33.04 -0.66
N ILE A 687 24.13 -33.54 0.53
CA ILE A 687 25.24 -34.47 0.74
C ILE A 687 24.78 -35.93 0.96
N ALA A 688 23.54 -36.12 1.39
CA ALA A 688 22.91 -37.42 1.51
C ALA A 688 21.41 -37.30 1.32
N ASP A 689 20.80 -38.29 0.68
CA ASP A 689 19.37 -38.39 0.43
C ASP A 689 18.98 -39.85 0.39
N GLY A 690 18.00 -40.24 1.19
CA GLY A 690 17.53 -41.64 1.20
C GLY A 690 16.65 -42.00 2.40
N PRO A 691 16.20 -43.25 2.48
CA PRO A 691 15.43 -43.73 3.62
C PRO A 691 16.13 -43.44 4.97
N LYS A 692 15.35 -43.04 5.98
CA LYS A 692 15.85 -42.72 7.31
C LYS A 692 16.77 -43.82 7.88
N THR A 693 16.44 -45.07 7.67
CA THR A 693 17.21 -46.23 8.14
C THR A 693 18.60 -46.36 7.52
N GLN A 694 18.81 -45.81 6.35
CA GLN A 694 20.11 -45.83 5.65
C GLN A 694 20.95 -44.62 6.01
N VAL A 695 20.35 -43.42 5.95
CA VAL A 695 21.07 -42.14 6.17
C VAL A 695 21.46 -41.92 7.64
N MET A 696 20.66 -42.46 8.59
CA MET A 696 20.91 -42.32 10.04
C MET A 696 21.67 -43.48 10.65
N ARG A 697 22.21 -44.44 9.86
CA ARG A 697 23.07 -45.47 10.43
C ARG A 697 24.31 -44.83 11.08
N PRO A 698 24.66 -45.21 12.29
CA PRO A 698 25.97 -44.85 12.83
C PRO A 698 27.03 -45.30 11.85
N VAL A 699 27.93 -44.46 11.45
CA VAL A 699 29.16 -44.89 10.78
C VAL A 699 29.85 -45.78 11.80
N GLU A 700 29.81 -47.08 11.62
CA GLU A 700 30.65 -48.00 12.38
C GLU A 700 32.07 -47.45 12.28
N ALA A 701 32.63 -47.08 13.42
CA ALA A 701 33.98 -46.55 13.50
C ALA A 701 34.86 -47.60 12.82
N ALA A 702 35.53 -47.24 11.73
CA ALA A 702 36.52 -48.07 11.07
C ALA A 702 37.51 -48.47 12.20
N PRO A 703 37.81 -49.78 12.34
CA PRO A 703 38.69 -50.24 13.41
C PRO A 703 40.00 -49.45 13.27
N HIS A 704 40.38 -48.75 14.33
CA HIS A 704 41.73 -48.20 14.50
C HIS A 704 42.70 -49.35 14.30
N ARG A 705 43.33 -49.45 13.14
CA ARG A 705 44.53 -50.22 12.99
C ARG A 705 45.58 -49.68 13.97
N ALA A 706 45.72 -50.41 15.11
CA ALA A 706 46.80 -50.23 15.99
C ALA A 706 48.09 -50.25 15.15
N ARG A 707 48.79 -49.13 15.11
CA ARG A 707 50.20 -49.14 14.69
C ARG A 707 50.94 -49.83 15.82
N GLU A 708 51.19 -51.14 15.65
CA GLU A 708 52.24 -51.84 16.38
C GLU A 708 53.55 -51.13 16.17
N GLY A 709 54.28 -51.06 17.29
CA GLY A 709 55.47 -50.31 17.47
C GLY A 709 56.61 -50.69 16.54
N ALA A 710 57.49 -49.76 16.29
CA ALA A 710 58.89 -49.99 16.07
C ALA A 710 59.63 -49.22 17.17
N ALA A 711 60.11 -49.99 18.16
CA ALA A 711 61.18 -49.58 19.02
C ALA A 711 62.43 -49.44 18.14
N LEU A 712 63.09 -48.32 18.29
CA LEU A 712 64.54 -48.17 18.47
C LEU A 712 64.84 -46.70 18.73
#